data_ee656113262b0eb2e305203aea9a6d7b
#
_entry.id   ee656113262b0eb2e305203aea9a6d7b
#
_cell.length_a   1.000
_cell.length_b   1.000
_cell.length_c   1.000
_cell.angle_alpha   90.00
_cell.angle_beta   90.00
_cell.angle_gamma   90.00
#
_symmetry.space_group_name_H-M   'P 1'
#
loop_
_entity.id
_entity.type
_entity.pdbx_description
1 polymer ?
#
loop_
_entity_poly.entity_id
_entity_poly.type
_entity_poly.pdbx_seq_one_letter_code
_entity_poly.pdbx_strand_id
1 'polypeptide(L)'
;MRTLFALFLGTIVHSAFAQNAALRSWDDYRVIMWVGDSAYKKPDKLPLFWQRMREMGVQAAMVHGDGPVQPLLDAGMPYYVENMVNKGLCLKWSSNVRDWDKFVTSWKDKRDEPGLVREYSFDDPKWREWARGEISSLVKKNAPHKPLLYDIRDELSTTMSANPFDYDFHPLALTGFRKWLQTQYPSLDALNAQWDTKFATWDEVKPFTTDQIKNRMASGDAIPRGKPDWQAVQQTKFAIENARKTPVAWNFSPWADHRTYMDVSLAGMLDDLRKTARASDPVTPVGIEGTQMPSAFGGYDLWKLSQVLDWVEPYDIADAREILGSFMPGKLMLSTTSLDNPREAQRKLWHLLLLGDKGCIVWWSEDCVDWTSPDYPLTPRAKAMVPIYKQLTTPVARLFLRAKRETDTVAIHYSQASIQAAWLMESAEDGSTWLRRFSSYEASHNKHAKVRHAWIEGLQDLGYSPQFISTEQIEKGGLKDVSALVLPQSWALSDGEVRAITEWKKTGRTLLCDGTPGLFDGHAKLRASEPIATTAVAASAIPALSAPPPVVVPQSARVQTHRYRLGKARLVAFERNVNYSMTEDLKQAGGNEALEKLVDFEAQLAAPAHVYDLRSGNYLGHVAKFTVSLDPWQPSLFALTTDKFEGEIIDALGKP
;
A
#
# COMPACT_ATOMS: atom_id res chain seq x y z
N MET A 1 -18.45 24.94 -51.61
CA MET A 1 -18.02 25.56 -50.35
C MET A 1 -18.59 24.89 -49.06
N ARG A 2 -19.79 24.34 -49.05
CA ARG A 2 -20.35 23.65 -47.88
C ARG A 2 -19.72 22.27 -47.59
N THR A 3 -19.25 21.56 -48.59
CA THR A 3 -18.68 20.19 -48.41
C THR A 3 -17.22 20.21 -47.89
N LEU A 4 -16.44 21.23 -48.13
CA LEU A 4 -15.08 21.38 -47.57
C LEU A 4 -15.10 21.78 -46.08
N PHE A 5 -16.10 22.53 -45.64
CA PHE A 5 -16.22 22.94 -44.22
C PHE A 5 -16.60 21.78 -43.33
N ALA A 6 -17.38 20.82 -43.83
CA ALA A 6 -17.76 19.61 -43.06
C ALA A 6 -16.60 18.64 -42.88
N LEU A 7 -15.70 18.49 -43.86
CA LEU A 7 -14.48 17.67 -43.73
C LEU A 7 -13.47 18.28 -42.77
N PHE A 8 -13.34 19.59 -42.72
CA PHE A 8 -12.39 20.28 -41.83
C PHE A 8 -12.87 20.26 -40.36
N LEU A 9 -14.17 20.43 -40.15
CA LEU A 9 -14.75 20.25 -38.79
C LEU A 9 -14.68 18.78 -38.32
N GLY A 10 -14.89 17.80 -39.19
CA GLY A 10 -14.81 16.38 -38.88
C GLY A 10 -13.38 15.96 -38.47
N THR A 11 -12.37 16.45 -39.12
CA THR A 11 -10.96 16.15 -38.79
C THR A 11 -10.49 16.85 -37.53
N ILE A 12 -10.93 18.09 -37.25
CA ILE A 12 -10.60 18.81 -36.02
C ILE A 12 -11.29 18.13 -34.82
N VAL A 13 -12.55 17.73 -34.95
CA VAL A 13 -13.28 17.02 -33.89
C VAL A 13 -12.68 15.65 -33.65
N HIS A 14 -12.32 14.87 -34.67
CA HIS A 14 -11.67 13.57 -34.53
C HIS A 14 -10.27 13.68 -33.88
N SER A 15 -9.47 14.68 -34.26
CA SER A 15 -8.17 14.91 -33.64
C SER A 15 -8.28 15.33 -32.17
N ALA A 16 -9.25 16.19 -31.84
CA ALA A 16 -9.51 16.61 -30.46
C ALA A 16 -10.05 15.46 -29.59
N PHE A 17 -10.89 14.59 -30.13
CA PHE A 17 -11.39 13.39 -29.43
C PHE A 17 -10.26 12.36 -29.21
N ALA A 18 -9.42 12.11 -30.20
CA ALA A 18 -8.27 11.22 -30.10
C ALA A 18 -7.22 11.76 -29.12
N GLN A 19 -6.96 13.07 -29.14
CA GLN A 19 -6.06 13.73 -28.21
C GLN A 19 -6.59 13.71 -26.76
N ASN A 20 -7.89 13.93 -26.57
CA ASN A 20 -8.55 13.81 -25.25
C ASN A 20 -8.58 12.35 -24.71
N ALA A 21 -8.70 11.35 -25.59
CA ALA A 21 -8.62 9.94 -25.19
C ALA A 21 -7.19 9.58 -24.78
N ALA A 22 -6.18 10.03 -25.53
CA ALA A 22 -4.77 9.82 -25.22
C ALA A 22 -4.36 10.48 -23.89
N LEU A 23 -4.91 11.64 -23.57
CA LEU A 23 -4.65 12.33 -22.30
C LEU A 23 -5.18 11.59 -21.06
N ARG A 24 -6.09 10.64 -21.21
CA ARG A 24 -6.65 9.82 -20.12
C ARG A 24 -6.10 8.40 -20.04
N SER A 25 -5.39 7.97 -21.07
CA SER A 25 -4.75 6.65 -21.07
C SER A 25 -3.62 6.61 -20.06
N TRP A 26 -3.49 5.49 -19.35
CA TRP A 26 -2.37 5.17 -18.47
C TRP A 26 -1.38 4.20 -19.15
N ASP A 27 -1.32 4.21 -20.47
CA ASP A 27 -0.36 3.43 -21.25
C ASP A 27 1.05 4.05 -21.24
N ASP A 28 1.12 5.34 -20.92
CA ASP A 28 2.35 6.08 -20.70
C ASP A 28 2.51 6.43 -19.22
N TYR A 29 3.75 6.39 -18.72
CA TYR A 29 4.08 6.83 -17.38
C TYR A 29 3.78 8.32 -17.20
N ARG A 30 3.14 8.69 -16.09
CA ARG A 30 2.76 10.07 -15.82
C ARG A 30 3.56 10.65 -14.67
N VAL A 31 4.15 11.78 -14.89
CA VAL A 31 4.76 12.64 -13.88
C VAL A 31 3.75 13.73 -13.52
N ILE A 32 3.24 13.70 -12.30
CA ILE A 32 2.18 14.57 -11.81
C ILE A 32 2.80 15.52 -10.78
N MET A 33 2.53 16.83 -10.89
CA MET A 33 3.02 17.80 -9.93
C MET A 33 2.01 18.05 -8.82
N TRP A 34 2.44 17.87 -7.58
CA TRP A 34 1.74 18.43 -6.43
C TRP A 34 2.01 19.93 -6.37
N VAL A 35 0.98 20.74 -6.61
CA VAL A 35 1.13 22.18 -6.81
C VAL A 35 0.88 22.93 -5.51
N GLY A 36 1.92 23.58 -5.01
CA GLY A 36 1.84 24.44 -3.82
C GLY A 36 1.31 25.84 -4.12
N ASP A 37 1.03 26.59 -3.08
CA ASP A 37 0.37 27.90 -3.15
C ASP A 37 1.18 28.96 -3.91
N SER A 38 2.51 28.86 -3.91
CA SER A 38 3.38 29.86 -4.55
C SER A 38 3.14 29.99 -6.05
N ALA A 39 2.71 28.91 -6.73
CA ALA A 39 2.35 28.91 -8.14
C ALA A 39 1.21 29.93 -8.44
N TYR A 40 0.26 30.05 -7.53
CA TYR A 40 -0.93 30.88 -7.71
C TYR A 40 -0.82 32.31 -7.19
N LYS A 41 0.28 32.65 -6.46
CA LYS A 41 0.49 34.01 -5.94
C LYS A 41 0.69 35.10 -7.02
N LYS A 42 1.14 34.69 -8.21
CA LYS A 42 1.37 35.59 -9.36
C LYS A 42 0.67 35.02 -10.60
N PRO A 43 -0.64 35.26 -10.78
CA PRO A 43 -1.42 34.67 -11.88
C PRO A 43 -0.87 34.96 -13.28
N ASP A 44 -0.26 36.13 -13.49
CA ASP A 44 0.40 36.52 -14.73
C ASP A 44 1.62 35.67 -15.07
N LYS A 45 2.22 34.98 -14.10
CA LYS A 45 3.36 34.07 -14.24
C LYS A 45 2.99 32.61 -14.40
N LEU A 46 1.72 32.24 -14.26
CA LEU A 46 1.28 30.84 -14.39
C LEU A 46 1.65 30.19 -15.75
N PRO A 47 1.56 30.88 -16.92
CA PRO A 47 1.98 30.28 -18.18
C PRO A 47 3.47 29.90 -18.17
N LEU A 48 4.32 30.76 -17.57
CA LEU A 48 5.75 30.49 -17.44
C LEU A 48 6.01 29.32 -16.46
N PHE A 49 5.30 29.27 -15.33
CA PHE A 49 5.39 28.16 -14.40
C PHE A 49 5.06 26.82 -15.09
N TRP A 50 3.96 26.75 -15.85
CA TRP A 50 3.59 25.53 -16.57
C TRP A 50 4.58 25.17 -17.68
N GLN A 51 5.22 26.16 -18.31
CA GLN A 51 6.32 25.89 -19.22
C GLN A 51 7.48 25.20 -18.51
N ARG A 52 7.91 25.69 -17.33
CA ARG A 52 8.97 25.07 -16.53
C ARG A 52 8.61 23.66 -16.08
N MET A 53 7.36 23.42 -15.70
CA MET A 53 6.89 22.08 -15.34
C MET A 53 7.01 21.12 -16.54
N ARG A 54 6.63 21.54 -17.73
CA ARG A 54 6.82 20.73 -18.96
C ARG A 54 8.30 20.48 -19.29
N GLU A 55 9.15 21.47 -19.12
CA GLU A 55 10.62 21.33 -19.28
C GLU A 55 11.18 20.27 -18.31
N MET A 56 10.63 20.19 -17.11
CA MET A 56 10.95 19.17 -16.11
C MET A 56 10.43 17.78 -16.50
N GLY A 57 9.45 17.67 -17.37
CA GLY A 57 8.81 16.42 -17.78
C GLY A 57 7.46 16.17 -17.09
N VAL A 58 6.90 17.16 -16.40
CA VAL A 58 5.57 17.08 -15.77
C VAL A 58 4.48 17.09 -16.85
N GLN A 59 3.52 16.18 -16.73
CA GLN A 59 2.46 15.95 -17.72
C GLN A 59 1.05 16.17 -17.13
N ALA A 60 0.94 16.26 -15.81
CA ALA A 60 -0.30 16.51 -15.12
C ALA A 60 -0.04 17.25 -13.81
N ALA A 61 -1.10 17.76 -13.18
CA ALA A 61 -1.01 18.48 -11.93
C ALA A 61 -2.12 18.06 -10.96
N MET A 62 -1.98 18.43 -9.72
CA MET A 62 -2.98 18.32 -8.68
C MET A 62 -3.73 19.64 -8.53
N VAL A 63 -5.01 19.57 -8.16
CA VAL A 63 -5.79 20.68 -7.66
C VAL A 63 -6.46 20.29 -6.34
N HIS A 64 -6.30 21.12 -5.31
CA HIS A 64 -6.98 20.89 -4.03
C HIS A 64 -8.48 21.14 -4.14
N GLY A 65 -9.32 20.20 -3.75
CA GLY A 65 -10.76 20.32 -3.52
C GLY A 65 -11.48 21.31 -4.42
N ASP A 66 -11.83 22.48 -3.88
CA ASP A 66 -12.52 23.56 -4.58
C ASP A 66 -11.58 24.57 -5.27
N GLY A 67 -10.26 24.27 -5.32
CA GLY A 67 -9.24 25.11 -5.92
C GLY A 67 -9.51 25.50 -7.39
N PRO A 68 -8.75 26.46 -7.93
CA PRO A 68 -8.97 27.02 -9.25
C PRO A 68 -8.53 26.02 -10.34
N VAL A 69 -9.45 25.51 -11.13
CA VAL A 69 -9.19 24.60 -12.27
C VAL A 69 -8.89 25.35 -13.56
N GLN A 70 -9.42 26.57 -13.73
CA GLN A 70 -9.30 27.31 -14.99
C GLN A 70 -7.85 27.51 -15.45
N PRO A 71 -6.87 27.84 -14.57
CA PRO A 71 -5.46 27.96 -14.99
C PRO A 71 -4.86 26.69 -15.57
N LEU A 72 -5.33 25.50 -15.12
CA LEU A 72 -4.89 24.21 -15.68
C LEU A 72 -5.52 23.96 -17.04
N LEU A 73 -6.80 24.29 -17.19
CA LEU A 73 -7.52 24.17 -18.46
C LEU A 73 -6.93 25.08 -19.52
N ASP A 74 -6.62 26.32 -19.19
CA ASP A 74 -5.99 27.31 -20.09
C ASP A 74 -4.58 26.86 -20.51
N ALA A 75 -3.86 26.20 -19.60
CA ALA A 75 -2.56 25.62 -19.89
C ALA A 75 -2.63 24.29 -20.65
N GLY A 76 -3.83 23.70 -20.83
CA GLY A 76 -3.97 22.35 -21.39
C GLY A 76 -3.29 21.27 -20.52
N MET A 77 -3.26 21.48 -19.19
CA MET A 77 -2.63 20.59 -18.23
C MET A 77 -3.69 19.63 -17.66
N PRO A 78 -3.60 18.32 -17.92
CA PRO A 78 -4.42 17.33 -17.22
C PRO A 78 -4.24 17.44 -15.71
N TYR A 79 -5.30 17.11 -14.94
CA TYR A 79 -5.24 17.23 -13.50
C TYR A 79 -6.04 16.15 -12.79
N TYR A 80 -5.76 15.95 -11.51
CA TYR A 80 -6.63 15.23 -10.58
C TYR A 80 -7.07 16.16 -9.44
N VAL A 81 -8.18 15.78 -8.78
CA VAL A 81 -8.75 16.54 -7.67
C VAL A 81 -8.39 15.84 -6.37
N GLU A 82 -7.63 16.53 -5.53
CA GLU A 82 -7.16 16.05 -4.23
C GLU A 82 -8.02 16.61 -3.09
N ASN A 83 -8.08 15.86 -1.98
CA ASN A 83 -8.69 16.32 -0.72
C ASN A 83 -10.15 16.77 -0.87
N MET A 84 -10.99 15.93 -1.46
CA MET A 84 -12.41 16.24 -1.69
C MET A 84 -13.21 16.34 -0.39
N VAL A 85 -12.79 15.67 0.68
CA VAL A 85 -13.36 15.75 2.03
C VAL A 85 -12.30 16.26 3.00
N ASN A 86 -12.40 17.52 3.38
CA ASN A 86 -11.36 18.20 4.15
C ASN A 86 -11.57 18.20 5.68
N LYS A 87 -12.62 17.53 6.20
CA LYS A 87 -12.89 17.45 7.65
C LYS A 87 -13.07 16.02 8.12
N GLY A 88 -12.39 15.69 9.20
CA GLY A 88 -12.62 14.45 9.94
C GLY A 88 -11.90 13.21 9.39
N LEU A 89 -11.25 13.26 8.23
CA LEU A 89 -10.56 12.11 7.65
C LEU A 89 -9.06 12.07 7.97
N CYS A 90 -8.38 13.22 7.96
CA CYS A 90 -6.97 13.31 8.30
C CYS A 90 -6.79 14.10 9.60
N LEU A 91 -6.41 13.43 10.68
CA LEU A 91 -6.24 14.07 11.99
C LEU A 91 -4.88 14.76 12.18
N LYS A 92 -3.99 14.67 11.19
CA LYS A 92 -2.68 15.30 11.19
C LYS A 92 -2.75 16.82 11.17
N TRP A 93 -3.82 17.39 10.60
CA TRP A 93 -3.98 18.83 10.42
C TRP A 93 -5.02 19.39 11.38
N SER A 94 -4.71 20.53 12.01
CA SER A 94 -5.56 21.21 12.99
C SER A 94 -6.97 21.57 12.46
N SER A 95 -7.14 21.70 11.15
CA SER A 95 -8.46 21.88 10.53
C SER A 95 -9.37 20.66 10.64
N ASN A 96 -8.84 19.49 10.96
CA ASN A 96 -9.56 18.22 11.05
C ASN A 96 -9.87 17.81 12.48
N VAL A 97 -9.11 18.26 13.46
CA VAL A 97 -9.39 18.11 14.90
C VAL A 97 -9.03 19.40 15.57
N ARG A 98 -10.00 20.01 16.26
CA ARG A 98 -9.83 21.27 16.98
C ARG A 98 -8.79 21.11 18.03
N ASP A 99 -7.89 20.78 18.33
CA ASP A 99 -6.97 20.62 19.45
C ASP A 99 -6.43 19.19 19.58
N TRP A 100 -5.82 18.66 18.49
CA TRP A 100 -5.12 17.39 18.59
C TRP A 100 -4.17 17.33 19.81
N ASP A 101 -3.40 18.38 20.05
CA ASP A 101 -2.45 18.43 21.16
C ASP A 101 -3.14 18.40 22.53
N LYS A 102 -4.24 19.13 22.69
CA LYS A 102 -5.06 19.06 23.92
C LYS A 102 -5.68 17.68 24.10
N PHE A 103 -6.15 17.09 23.00
CA PHE A 103 -6.73 15.79 22.99
C PHE A 103 -5.71 14.71 23.41
N VAL A 104 -4.54 14.68 22.79
CA VAL A 104 -3.44 13.78 23.13
C VAL A 104 -2.98 13.99 24.58
N THR A 105 -2.87 15.23 25.03
CA THR A 105 -2.50 15.57 26.40
C THR A 105 -3.55 15.08 27.39
N SER A 106 -4.84 15.36 27.12
CA SER A 106 -5.94 14.88 28.00
C SER A 106 -5.95 13.36 28.12
N TRP A 107 -5.79 12.65 26.98
CA TRP A 107 -5.71 11.19 27.02
C TRP A 107 -4.45 10.69 27.74
N LYS A 108 -3.29 11.27 27.47
CA LYS A 108 -2.02 10.94 28.09
C LYS A 108 -2.06 11.10 29.61
N ASP A 109 -2.69 12.17 30.07
CA ASP A 109 -2.75 12.47 31.51
C ASP A 109 -3.84 11.69 32.24
N LYS A 110 -5.05 11.63 31.65
CA LYS A 110 -6.21 10.99 32.26
C LYS A 110 -6.36 9.51 31.88
N ARG A 111 -6.01 9.17 30.64
CA ARG A 111 -6.15 7.82 30.06
C ARG A 111 -7.57 7.26 30.24
N ASP A 112 -8.58 8.09 29.97
CA ASP A 112 -9.99 7.74 30.10
C ASP A 112 -10.71 7.73 28.74
N GLU A 113 -11.88 7.07 28.70
CA GLU A 113 -12.66 6.94 27.46
C GLU A 113 -13.12 8.26 26.86
N PRO A 114 -13.51 9.32 27.64
CA PRO A 114 -13.84 10.61 27.06
C PRO A 114 -12.76 11.19 26.16
N GLY A 115 -11.49 10.91 26.45
CA GLY A 115 -10.37 11.28 25.59
C GLY A 115 -10.31 10.47 24.29
N LEU A 116 -11.09 9.39 24.15
CA LEU A 116 -11.10 8.50 22.99
C LEU A 116 -12.36 8.68 22.10
N VAL A 117 -13.12 9.74 22.34
CA VAL A 117 -14.28 10.10 21.51
C VAL A 117 -13.85 10.96 20.33
N ARG A 118 -14.01 10.44 19.12
CA ARG A 118 -13.65 11.13 17.89
C ARG A 118 -14.66 12.24 17.57
N GLU A 119 -14.20 13.46 17.29
CA GLU A 119 -15.10 14.60 16.98
C GLU A 119 -15.97 14.31 15.76
N TYR A 120 -15.39 13.74 14.70
CA TYR A 120 -16.09 13.35 13.48
C TYR A 120 -16.11 11.83 13.38
N SER A 121 -17.09 11.20 14.03
CA SER A 121 -17.26 9.76 13.93
C SER A 121 -17.72 9.35 12.53
N PHE A 122 -17.12 8.29 11.98
CA PHE A 122 -17.55 7.74 10.69
C PHE A 122 -18.96 7.10 10.74
N ASP A 123 -19.47 6.85 11.93
CA ASP A 123 -20.83 6.35 12.15
C ASP A 123 -21.86 7.47 12.38
N ASP A 124 -21.43 8.74 12.38
CA ASP A 124 -22.36 9.88 12.47
C ASP A 124 -23.05 10.13 11.11
N PRO A 125 -24.38 9.91 11.02
CA PRO A 125 -25.12 10.11 9.77
C PRO A 125 -25.09 11.56 9.30
N LYS A 126 -24.98 12.54 10.20
CA LYS A 126 -24.91 13.98 9.84
C LYS A 126 -23.58 14.30 9.18
N TRP A 127 -22.47 13.76 9.73
CA TRP A 127 -21.17 13.93 9.12
C TRP A 127 -21.10 13.22 7.76
N ARG A 128 -21.62 12.00 7.64
CA ARG A 128 -21.68 11.26 6.37
C ARG A 128 -22.48 12.01 5.30
N GLU A 129 -23.63 12.59 5.67
CA GLU A 129 -24.45 13.38 4.74
C GLU A 129 -23.69 14.62 4.25
N TRP A 130 -23.03 15.33 5.16
CA TRP A 130 -22.18 16.45 4.80
C TRP A 130 -21.05 16.01 3.86
N ALA A 131 -20.30 14.95 4.15
CA ALA A 131 -19.20 14.45 3.33
C ALA A 131 -19.65 14.02 1.93
N ARG A 132 -20.83 13.38 1.81
CA ARG A 132 -21.45 13.08 0.51
C ARG A 132 -21.78 14.36 -0.26
N GLY A 133 -22.26 15.38 0.42
CA GLY A 133 -22.56 16.70 -0.18
C GLY A 133 -21.31 17.34 -0.78
N GLU A 134 -20.19 17.34 -0.04
CA GLU A 134 -18.90 17.85 -0.50
C GLU A 134 -18.43 17.12 -1.77
N ILE A 135 -18.34 15.79 -1.71
CA ILE A 135 -17.95 14.97 -2.87
C ILE A 135 -18.85 15.21 -4.06
N SER A 136 -20.18 15.17 -3.86
CA SER A 136 -21.14 15.36 -4.95
C SER A 136 -20.97 16.73 -5.62
N SER A 137 -20.74 17.79 -4.84
CA SER A 137 -20.49 19.14 -5.33
C SER A 137 -19.23 19.22 -6.19
N LEU A 138 -18.11 18.69 -5.65
CA LEU A 138 -16.81 18.74 -6.33
C LEU A 138 -16.78 17.87 -7.60
N VAL A 139 -17.41 16.69 -7.57
CA VAL A 139 -17.52 15.85 -8.77
C VAL A 139 -18.35 16.53 -9.83
N LYS A 140 -19.51 17.14 -9.52
CA LYS A 140 -20.33 17.88 -10.48
C LYS A 140 -19.58 19.05 -11.10
N LYS A 141 -18.75 19.75 -10.32
CA LYS A 141 -17.90 20.86 -10.79
C LYS A 141 -16.82 20.35 -11.78
N ASN A 142 -16.19 19.21 -11.51
CA ASN A 142 -15.00 18.76 -12.21
C ASN A 142 -15.29 17.74 -13.34
N ALA A 143 -16.33 16.94 -13.27
CA ALA A 143 -16.67 15.92 -14.28
C ALA A 143 -16.74 16.45 -15.73
N PRO A 144 -17.28 17.66 -16.02
CA PRO A 144 -17.25 18.23 -17.37
C PRO A 144 -15.83 18.40 -17.94
N HIS A 145 -14.85 18.61 -17.09
CA HIS A 145 -13.44 18.80 -17.45
C HIS A 145 -12.65 17.49 -17.50
N LYS A 146 -13.28 16.36 -17.13
CA LYS A 146 -12.72 15.01 -17.20
C LYS A 146 -11.39 14.87 -16.46
N PRO A 147 -11.33 15.09 -15.15
CA PRO A 147 -10.10 14.92 -14.38
C PRO A 147 -9.56 13.49 -14.49
N LEU A 148 -8.28 13.30 -14.19
CA LEU A 148 -7.63 11.99 -14.23
C LEU A 148 -8.14 11.08 -13.11
N LEU A 149 -8.28 11.63 -11.91
CA LEU A 149 -8.62 10.92 -10.67
C LEU A 149 -9.38 11.84 -9.73
N TYR A 150 -10.07 11.21 -8.77
CA TYR A 150 -10.60 11.84 -7.57
C TYR A 150 -9.92 11.21 -6.35
N ASP A 151 -9.27 12.03 -5.53
CA ASP A 151 -8.79 11.65 -4.21
C ASP A 151 -9.76 12.08 -3.13
N ILE A 152 -10.24 11.13 -2.32
CA ILE A 152 -11.16 11.42 -1.22
C ILE A 152 -10.45 12.25 -0.17
N ARG A 153 -9.28 11.82 0.25
CA ARG A 153 -8.43 12.54 1.20
C ARG A 153 -7.04 11.93 1.26
N ASP A 154 -6.01 12.76 1.18
CA ASP A 154 -4.63 12.40 1.46
C ASP A 154 -4.42 12.08 2.96
N GLU A 155 -3.57 11.09 3.25
CA GLU A 155 -3.16 10.65 4.59
C GLU A 155 -4.33 10.42 5.57
N LEU A 156 -5.48 9.97 5.06
CA LEU A 156 -6.63 9.71 5.91
C LEU A 156 -6.39 8.54 6.87
N SER A 157 -7.06 8.57 8.03
CA SER A 157 -6.94 7.52 9.05
C SER A 157 -8.07 7.63 10.07
N THR A 158 -8.39 6.54 10.75
CA THR A 158 -9.25 6.59 11.95
C THR A 158 -8.54 7.28 13.12
N THR A 159 -7.21 7.28 13.12
CA THR A 159 -6.33 7.94 14.09
C THR A 159 -5.46 8.98 13.37
N MET A 160 -4.18 9.07 13.67
CA MET A 160 -3.21 9.84 12.91
C MET A 160 -2.19 8.87 12.29
N SER A 161 -2.25 8.67 10.98
CA SER A 161 -1.50 7.61 10.31
C SER A 161 -1.76 6.24 10.97
N ALA A 162 -0.73 5.48 11.30
CA ALA A 162 -0.79 4.23 12.04
C ALA A 162 -0.62 4.40 13.56
N ASN A 163 -0.80 5.62 14.09
CA ASN A 163 -0.59 5.90 15.52
C ASN A 163 -1.50 5.03 16.38
N PRO A 164 -0.97 4.34 17.41
CA PRO A 164 -1.73 3.44 18.28
C PRO A 164 -2.63 4.20 19.25
N PHE A 165 -3.77 4.63 18.75
CA PHE A 165 -4.76 5.38 19.48
C PHE A 165 -6.12 4.69 19.37
N ASP A 166 -6.80 4.46 20.53
CA ASP A 166 -8.01 3.64 20.61
C ASP A 166 -9.29 4.36 20.15
N TYR A 167 -9.25 5.10 19.03
CA TYR A 167 -10.48 5.58 18.43
C TYR A 167 -11.30 4.39 17.87
N ASP A 168 -12.64 4.43 17.85
CA ASP A 168 -13.53 5.52 18.22
C ASP A 168 -14.48 5.03 19.33
N PHE A 169 -14.56 5.75 20.45
CA PHE A 169 -15.52 5.49 21.53
C PHE A 169 -16.73 6.44 21.46
N HIS A 170 -16.96 7.08 20.33
CA HIS A 170 -18.15 7.90 20.13
C HIS A 170 -19.42 7.05 20.27
N PRO A 171 -20.50 7.52 20.94
CA PRO A 171 -21.71 6.72 21.13
C PRO A 171 -22.29 6.11 19.86
N LEU A 172 -22.24 6.82 18.73
CA LEU A 172 -22.68 6.28 17.44
C LEU A 172 -21.75 5.19 16.92
N ALA A 173 -20.43 5.33 17.08
CA ALA A 173 -19.47 4.31 16.71
C ALA A 173 -19.67 3.04 17.56
N LEU A 174 -19.89 3.18 18.89
CA LEU A 174 -20.20 2.05 19.75
C LEU A 174 -21.52 1.37 19.36
N THR A 175 -22.52 2.13 18.91
CA THR A 175 -23.77 1.55 18.39
C THR A 175 -23.53 0.78 17.10
N GLY A 176 -22.75 1.31 16.16
CA GLY A 176 -22.34 0.62 14.94
C GLY A 176 -21.55 -0.65 15.26
N PHE A 177 -20.60 -0.55 16.17
CA PHE A 177 -19.78 -1.68 16.65
C PHE A 177 -20.64 -2.84 17.21
N ARG A 178 -21.61 -2.54 18.08
CA ARG A 178 -22.52 -3.56 18.62
C ARG A 178 -23.35 -4.25 17.53
N LYS A 179 -23.83 -3.48 16.55
CA LYS A 179 -24.54 -4.05 15.39
C LYS A 179 -23.63 -4.96 14.57
N TRP A 180 -22.39 -4.56 14.36
CA TRP A 180 -21.41 -5.38 13.66
C TRP A 180 -21.10 -6.66 14.45
N LEU A 181 -20.89 -6.58 15.78
CA LEU A 181 -20.67 -7.75 16.64
C LEU A 181 -21.81 -8.77 16.54
N GLN A 182 -23.06 -8.33 16.43
CA GLN A 182 -24.22 -9.21 16.21
C GLN A 182 -24.17 -9.96 14.88
N THR A 183 -23.36 -9.53 13.93
CA THR A 183 -23.08 -10.27 12.68
C THR A 183 -21.92 -11.25 12.84
N GLN A 184 -21.06 -11.08 13.85
CA GLN A 184 -19.90 -11.92 14.10
C GLN A 184 -20.22 -13.03 15.10
N TYR A 185 -21.12 -12.79 16.03
CA TYR A 185 -21.46 -13.70 17.11
C TYR A 185 -22.94 -14.11 17.05
N PRO A 186 -23.26 -15.42 17.13
CA PRO A 186 -24.65 -15.89 17.04
C PRO A 186 -25.49 -15.47 18.24
N SER A 187 -24.89 -15.15 19.39
CA SER A 187 -25.56 -14.71 20.61
C SER A 187 -24.63 -13.91 21.52
N LEU A 188 -25.20 -13.19 22.47
CA LEU A 188 -24.46 -12.48 23.49
C LEU A 188 -23.63 -13.44 24.37
N ASP A 189 -24.14 -14.65 24.62
CA ASP A 189 -23.43 -15.69 25.39
C ASP A 189 -22.17 -16.15 24.60
N ALA A 190 -22.27 -16.27 23.28
CA ALA A 190 -21.12 -16.60 22.44
C ALA A 190 -20.05 -15.48 22.46
N LEU A 191 -20.46 -14.22 22.43
CA LEU A 191 -19.56 -13.08 22.61
C LEU A 191 -18.91 -13.09 24.00
N ASN A 192 -19.70 -13.27 25.05
CA ASN A 192 -19.21 -13.34 26.43
C ASN A 192 -18.20 -14.48 26.65
N ALA A 193 -18.47 -15.64 26.04
CA ALA A 193 -17.55 -16.77 26.04
C ALA A 193 -16.26 -16.47 25.29
N GLN A 194 -16.35 -15.80 24.15
CA GLN A 194 -15.17 -15.38 23.35
C GLN A 194 -14.33 -14.34 24.10
N TRP A 195 -14.94 -13.32 24.68
CA TRP A 195 -14.25 -12.22 25.32
C TRP A 195 -13.83 -12.46 26.76
N ASP A 196 -14.27 -13.57 27.37
CA ASP A 196 -14.18 -13.84 28.82
C ASP A 196 -14.85 -12.70 29.63
N THR A 197 -16.08 -12.34 29.26
CA THR A 197 -16.89 -11.27 29.86
C THR A 197 -18.26 -11.78 30.32
N LYS A 198 -19.07 -10.92 30.93
CA LYS A 198 -20.41 -11.26 31.46
C LYS A 198 -21.39 -10.11 31.25
N PHE A 199 -21.48 -9.59 30.04
CA PHE A 199 -22.49 -8.57 29.71
C PHE A 199 -23.88 -9.18 29.79
N ALA A 200 -24.83 -8.46 30.38
CA ALA A 200 -26.22 -8.90 30.47
C ALA A 200 -27.03 -8.53 29.22
N THR A 201 -26.65 -7.48 28.54
CA THR A 201 -27.31 -6.99 27.31
C THR A 201 -26.30 -6.55 26.29
N TRP A 202 -26.69 -6.51 24.97
CA TRP A 202 -25.87 -5.97 23.92
C TRP A 202 -25.53 -4.48 24.14
N ASP A 203 -26.38 -3.72 24.82
CA ASP A 203 -26.14 -2.29 25.07
C ASP A 203 -25.02 -2.05 26.09
N GLU A 204 -24.73 -3.04 26.93
CA GLU A 204 -23.60 -3.00 27.87
C GLU A 204 -22.27 -3.33 27.22
N VAL A 205 -22.28 -3.97 26.05
CA VAL A 205 -21.04 -4.39 25.39
C VAL A 205 -20.20 -3.16 25.03
N LYS A 206 -18.98 -3.14 25.55
CA LYS A 206 -17.95 -2.13 25.31
C LYS A 206 -16.65 -2.82 24.96
N PRO A 207 -15.91 -2.30 23.96
CA PRO A 207 -14.57 -2.78 23.66
C PRO A 207 -13.60 -2.41 24.78
N PHE A 208 -12.49 -3.13 24.87
CA PHE A 208 -11.40 -2.74 25.76
C PHE A 208 -10.45 -1.77 25.06
N THR A 209 -9.97 -0.79 25.81
CA THR A 209 -8.86 0.06 25.36
C THR A 209 -7.56 -0.72 25.39
N THR A 210 -6.53 -0.17 24.71
CA THR A 210 -5.16 -0.72 24.78
C THR A 210 -4.68 -0.83 26.23
N ASP A 211 -4.97 0.17 27.08
CA ASP A 211 -4.64 0.12 28.50
C ASP A 211 -5.29 -1.04 29.21
N GLN A 212 -6.58 -1.28 28.98
CA GLN A 212 -7.31 -2.38 29.60
C GLN A 212 -6.77 -3.75 29.18
N ILE A 213 -6.46 -3.94 27.89
CA ILE A 213 -5.85 -5.18 27.40
C ILE A 213 -4.44 -5.38 27.98
N LYS A 214 -3.63 -4.32 28.06
CA LYS A 214 -2.30 -4.39 28.67
C LYS A 214 -2.37 -4.71 30.16
N ASN A 215 -3.35 -4.14 30.84
CA ASN A 215 -3.58 -4.45 32.25
C ASN A 215 -4.05 -5.91 32.43
N ARG A 216 -4.93 -6.42 31.55
CA ARG A 216 -5.32 -7.84 31.52
C ARG A 216 -4.09 -8.74 31.32
N MET A 217 -3.20 -8.40 30.39
CA MET A 217 -1.97 -9.16 30.15
C MET A 217 -1.09 -9.23 31.39
N ALA A 218 -0.96 -8.14 32.15
CA ALA A 218 -0.10 -8.05 33.32
C ALA A 218 -0.72 -8.69 34.57
N SER A 219 -2.03 -8.47 34.80
CA SER A 219 -2.73 -8.95 36.03
C SER A 219 -3.36 -10.34 35.90
N GLY A 220 -3.74 -10.75 34.70
CA GLY A 220 -4.54 -11.94 34.45
C GLY A 220 -6.03 -11.75 34.71
N ASP A 221 -6.49 -10.56 35.10
CA ASP A 221 -7.89 -10.26 35.41
C ASP A 221 -8.74 -10.21 34.14
N ALA A 222 -9.89 -10.90 34.13
CA ALA A 222 -10.80 -10.90 32.99
C ALA A 222 -11.34 -9.49 32.68
N ILE A 223 -11.63 -8.71 33.74
CA ILE A 223 -12.09 -7.31 33.64
C ILE A 223 -11.12 -6.46 34.45
N PRO A 224 -10.04 -5.96 33.82
CA PRO A 224 -9.04 -5.18 34.52
C PRO A 224 -9.55 -3.79 34.89
N ARG A 225 -9.17 -3.30 36.05
CA ARG A 225 -9.59 -1.99 36.58
C ARG A 225 -8.40 -1.06 36.74
N GLY A 226 -8.65 0.24 36.59
CA GLY A 226 -7.63 1.26 36.81
C GLY A 226 -6.63 1.41 35.63
N LYS A 227 -5.57 2.17 35.89
CA LYS A 227 -4.46 2.33 34.95
C LYS A 227 -3.56 1.11 34.98
N PRO A 228 -2.92 0.75 33.84
CA PRO A 228 -1.97 -0.35 33.83
C PRO A 228 -0.78 -0.09 34.77
N ASP A 229 -0.32 -1.14 35.43
CA ASP A 229 1.03 -1.15 35.98
C ASP A 229 2.04 -1.30 34.83
N TRP A 230 2.59 -0.18 34.37
CA TRP A 230 3.49 -0.18 33.22
C TRP A 230 4.79 -0.93 33.47
N GLN A 231 5.23 -1.05 34.73
CA GLN A 231 6.40 -1.85 35.06
C GLN A 231 6.09 -3.35 34.87
N ALA A 232 4.95 -3.80 35.37
CA ALA A 232 4.50 -5.16 35.15
C ALA A 232 4.23 -5.46 33.66
N VAL A 233 3.61 -4.53 32.91
CA VAL A 233 3.39 -4.67 31.47
C VAL A 233 4.70 -4.83 30.71
N GLN A 234 5.73 -4.03 31.02
CA GLN A 234 7.05 -4.13 30.35
C GLN A 234 7.77 -5.44 30.65
N GLN A 235 7.52 -6.04 31.83
CA GLN A 235 8.09 -7.32 32.22
C GLN A 235 7.32 -8.51 31.65
N THR A 236 6.07 -8.30 31.21
CA THR A 236 5.22 -9.36 30.69
C THR A 236 5.67 -9.74 29.27
N LYS A 237 6.25 -10.93 29.13
CA LYS A 237 6.68 -11.48 27.86
C LYS A 237 5.80 -12.64 27.43
N PHE A 238 5.45 -12.68 26.16
CA PHE A 238 4.72 -13.80 25.60
C PHE A 238 5.60 -15.06 25.57
N ALA A 239 5.12 -16.13 26.19
CA ALA A 239 5.68 -17.47 26.07
C ALA A 239 4.51 -18.47 26.05
N ILE A 240 4.41 -19.30 25.04
CA ILE A 240 3.27 -20.22 24.79
C ILE A 240 2.91 -21.02 26.02
N GLU A 241 3.89 -21.67 26.67
CA GLU A 241 3.67 -22.53 27.81
C GLU A 241 3.09 -21.77 29.01
N ASN A 242 3.53 -20.55 29.24
CA ASN A 242 3.02 -19.71 30.31
C ASN A 242 1.66 -19.10 29.95
N ALA A 243 1.50 -18.67 28.70
CA ALA A 243 0.25 -18.10 28.19
C ALA A 243 -0.93 -19.11 28.34
N ARG A 244 -0.68 -20.40 28.08
CA ARG A 244 -1.69 -21.47 28.27
C ARG A 244 -2.07 -21.73 29.70
N LYS A 245 -1.24 -21.33 30.66
CA LYS A 245 -1.60 -21.41 32.11
C LYS A 245 -2.51 -20.27 32.55
N THR A 246 -2.45 -19.14 31.82
CA THR A 246 -3.25 -17.94 32.11
C THR A 246 -3.95 -17.44 30.83
N PRO A 247 -4.82 -18.26 30.19
CA PRO A 247 -5.35 -17.96 28.85
C PRO A 247 -6.17 -16.66 28.80
N VAL A 248 -6.81 -16.27 29.90
CA VAL A 248 -7.56 -15.01 30.00
C VAL A 248 -6.66 -13.80 29.81
N ALA A 249 -5.43 -13.82 30.34
CA ALA A 249 -4.45 -12.75 30.19
C ALA A 249 -4.08 -12.51 28.70
N TRP A 250 -4.17 -13.55 27.88
CA TRP A 250 -3.81 -13.55 26.46
C TRP A 250 -5.04 -13.62 25.54
N ASN A 251 -6.21 -13.29 26.05
CA ASN A 251 -7.40 -13.11 25.23
C ASN A 251 -7.53 -11.63 24.81
N PHE A 252 -7.23 -11.35 23.58
CA PHE A 252 -7.23 -10.01 23.01
C PHE A 252 -8.55 -9.62 22.34
N SER A 253 -9.54 -10.55 22.31
CA SER A 253 -10.78 -10.39 21.54
C SER A 253 -11.52 -9.07 21.80
N PRO A 254 -11.69 -8.57 23.04
CA PRO A 254 -12.42 -7.32 23.28
C PRO A 254 -11.79 -6.09 22.65
N TRP A 255 -10.48 -6.13 22.42
CA TRP A 255 -9.73 -5.07 21.76
C TRP A 255 -9.63 -5.33 20.26
N ALA A 256 -9.29 -6.54 19.84
CA ALA A 256 -9.08 -6.90 18.43
C ALA A 256 -10.36 -6.73 17.60
N ASP A 257 -11.52 -7.12 18.13
CA ASP A 257 -12.80 -6.91 17.47
C ASP A 257 -13.09 -5.41 17.24
N HIS A 258 -12.71 -4.55 18.18
CA HIS A 258 -12.85 -3.11 18.00
C HIS A 258 -11.90 -2.58 16.91
N ARG A 259 -10.65 -3.05 16.87
CA ARG A 259 -9.72 -2.67 15.77
C ARG A 259 -10.24 -3.13 14.42
N THR A 260 -10.74 -4.35 14.33
CA THR A 260 -11.37 -4.90 13.12
C THR A 260 -12.60 -4.08 12.72
N TYR A 261 -13.43 -3.65 13.68
CA TYR A 261 -14.56 -2.77 13.38
C TYR A 261 -14.11 -1.40 12.83
N MET A 262 -13.00 -0.85 13.32
CA MET A 262 -12.46 0.40 12.77
C MET A 262 -12.01 0.23 11.31
N ASP A 263 -11.42 -0.91 10.96
CA ASP A 263 -11.11 -1.26 9.57
C ASP A 263 -12.38 -1.34 8.71
N VAL A 264 -13.43 -1.98 9.22
CA VAL A 264 -14.75 -2.10 8.56
C VAL A 264 -15.43 -0.73 8.41
N SER A 265 -15.38 0.11 9.44
CA SER A 265 -16.00 1.44 9.45
C SER A 265 -15.32 2.36 8.44
N LEU A 266 -13.98 2.36 8.38
CA LEU A 266 -13.24 3.13 7.40
C LEU A 266 -13.53 2.67 5.96
N ALA A 267 -13.42 1.38 5.69
CA ALA A 267 -13.70 0.84 4.37
C ALA A 267 -15.16 1.09 3.93
N GLY A 268 -16.12 0.94 4.85
CA GLY A 268 -17.53 1.21 4.57
C GLY A 268 -17.83 2.69 4.31
N MET A 269 -17.14 3.58 4.99
CA MET A 269 -17.23 5.02 4.73
C MET A 269 -16.64 5.38 3.36
N LEU A 270 -15.46 4.85 3.02
CA LEU A 270 -14.84 5.09 1.71
C LEU A 270 -15.68 4.54 0.55
N ASP A 271 -16.31 3.38 0.72
CA ASP A 271 -17.22 2.81 -0.29
C ASP A 271 -18.45 3.70 -0.51
N ASP A 272 -19.02 4.25 0.56
CA ASP A 272 -20.15 5.19 0.52
C ASP A 272 -19.77 6.46 -0.27
N LEU A 273 -18.62 7.06 0.03
CA LEU A 273 -18.12 8.26 -0.66
C LEU A 273 -17.76 7.99 -2.12
N ARG A 274 -17.14 6.84 -2.42
CA ARG A 274 -16.85 6.40 -3.80
C ARG A 274 -18.13 6.22 -4.60
N LYS A 275 -19.15 5.56 -4.04
CA LYS A 275 -20.46 5.40 -4.69
C LYS A 275 -21.13 6.74 -4.96
N THR A 276 -21.02 7.68 -4.02
CA THR A 276 -21.54 9.05 -4.19
C THR A 276 -20.86 9.77 -5.35
N ALA A 277 -19.52 9.70 -5.45
CA ALA A 277 -18.77 10.27 -6.56
C ALA A 277 -19.20 9.65 -7.91
N ARG A 278 -19.27 8.31 -7.97
CA ARG A 278 -19.62 7.56 -9.17
C ARG A 278 -21.06 7.77 -9.64
N ALA A 279 -21.97 8.20 -8.76
CA ALA A 279 -23.33 8.58 -9.16
C ALA A 279 -23.35 9.79 -10.11
N SER A 280 -22.34 10.67 -10.05
CA SER A 280 -22.21 11.85 -10.91
C SER A 280 -21.13 11.71 -11.99
N ASP A 281 -20.10 10.94 -11.76
CA ASP A 281 -19.04 10.60 -12.71
C ASP A 281 -18.68 9.11 -12.63
N PRO A 282 -19.30 8.24 -13.41
CA PRO A 282 -19.08 6.80 -13.35
C PRO A 282 -17.72 6.33 -13.91
N VAL A 283 -16.98 7.21 -14.57
CA VAL A 283 -15.77 6.86 -15.35
C VAL A 283 -14.49 7.19 -14.59
N THR A 284 -14.42 8.37 -13.97
CA THR A 284 -13.20 8.82 -13.29
C THR A 284 -12.95 7.98 -12.03
N PRO A 285 -11.74 7.37 -11.87
CA PRO A 285 -11.41 6.56 -10.70
C PRO A 285 -11.45 7.39 -9.40
N VAL A 286 -11.96 6.78 -8.34
CA VAL A 286 -12.06 7.36 -6.99
C VAL A 286 -11.19 6.54 -6.04
N GLY A 287 -10.31 7.19 -5.31
CA GLY A 287 -9.38 6.52 -4.41
C GLY A 287 -8.83 7.41 -3.32
N ILE A 288 -7.65 7.06 -2.84
CA ILE A 288 -6.96 7.78 -1.77
C ILE A 288 -5.47 7.91 -2.06
N GLU A 289 -4.92 9.03 -1.64
CA GLU A 289 -3.49 9.35 -1.61
C GLU A 289 -2.95 9.13 -0.20
N GLY A 290 -1.64 8.96 -0.06
CA GLY A 290 -1.01 8.81 1.24
C GLY A 290 -1.43 7.55 2.01
N THR A 291 -1.71 6.43 1.30
CA THR A 291 -2.10 5.18 1.95
C THR A 291 -0.97 4.65 2.82
N GLN A 292 -1.27 4.48 4.10
CA GLN A 292 -0.28 4.11 5.12
C GLN A 292 0.06 2.61 5.11
N MET A 293 0.96 2.20 6.00
CA MET A 293 1.31 0.79 6.20
C MET A 293 0.12 -0.04 6.72
N PRO A 294 0.09 -1.37 6.47
CA PRO A 294 -0.84 -2.25 7.17
C PRO A 294 -0.55 -2.22 8.67
N SER A 295 -1.55 -1.89 9.48
CA SER A 295 -1.37 -1.62 10.91
C SER A 295 -2.57 -2.10 11.72
N ALA A 296 -2.35 -2.36 13.00
CA ALA A 296 -3.42 -2.63 13.96
C ALA A 296 -4.32 -1.41 14.23
N PHE A 297 -3.86 -0.21 13.84
CA PHE A 297 -4.58 1.06 14.05
C PHE A 297 -4.74 1.81 12.73
N GLY A 298 -5.55 2.85 12.75
CA GLY A 298 -5.73 3.72 11.59
C GLY A 298 -6.76 3.26 10.58
N GLY A 299 -7.28 2.03 10.68
CA GLY A 299 -8.24 1.48 9.72
C GLY A 299 -7.57 0.83 8.51
N TYR A 300 -6.27 0.48 8.61
CA TYR A 300 -5.46 0.03 7.49
C TYR A 300 -5.42 -1.49 7.30
N ASP A 301 -6.60 -2.13 7.24
CA ASP A 301 -6.73 -3.44 6.61
C ASP A 301 -6.67 -3.26 5.07
N LEU A 302 -5.51 -3.51 4.49
CA LEU A 302 -5.28 -3.25 3.06
C LEU A 302 -6.14 -4.14 2.14
N TRP A 303 -6.56 -5.33 2.62
CA TRP A 303 -7.53 -6.15 1.87
C TRP A 303 -8.87 -5.44 1.78
N LYS A 304 -9.44 -4.97 2.90
CA LYS A 304 -10.73 -4.26 2.90
C LYS A 304 -10.69 -2.98 2.08
N LEU A 305 -9.60 -2.20 2.19
CA LEU A 305 -9.42 -0.99 1.40
C LEU A 305 -9.36 -1.30 -0.11
N SER A 306 -8.65 -2.36 -0.50
CA SER A 306 -8.54 -2.78 -1.92
C SER A 306 -9.89 -3.10 -2.57
N GLN A 307 -10.89 -3.53 -1.78
CA GLN A 307 -12.23 -3.87 -2.28
C GLN A 307 -13.08 -2.64 -2.60
N VAL A 308 -12.79 -1.50 -2.00
CA VAL A 308 -13.64 -0.30 -2.04
C VAL A 308 -12.99 0.89 -2.76
N LEU A 309 -11.75 0.76 -3.24
CA LEU A 309 -11.04 1.82 -3.95
C LEU A 309 -10.80 1.44 -5.42
N ASP A 310 -10.80 2.44 -6.31
CA ASP A 310 -10.50 2.26 -7.73
C ASP A 310 -9.02 2.50 -8.03
N TRP A 311 -8.35 3.32 -7.23
CA TRP A 311 -6.93 3.60 -7.28
C TRP A 311 -6.37 3.92 -5.90
N VAL A 312 -5.07 3.82 -5.73
CA VAL A 312 -4.37 4.18 -4.50
C VAL A 312 -2.99 4.76 -4.81
N GLU A 313 -2.52 5.62 -3.91
CA GLU A 313 -1.14 6.02 -3.81
C GLU A 313 -0.62 5.52 -2.45
N PRO A 314 0.02 4.35 -2.40
CA PRO A 314 0.60 3.85 -1.17
C PRO A 314 1.95 4.52 -0.89
N TYR A 315 2.15 4.92 0.36
CA TYR A 315 3.49 5.11 0.85
C TYR A 315 4.17 3.74 0.89
N ASP A 316 5.31 3.63 0.23
CA ASP A 316 6.07 2.37 0.15
C ASP A 316 6.72 2.05 1.51
N ILE A 317 5.86 1.74 2.49
CA ILE A 317 6.21 1.48 3.89
C ILE A 317 5.68 0.12 4.30
N ALA A 318 6.54 -0.73 4.87
CA ALA A 318 6.18 -2.05 5.39
C ALA A 318 5.38 -2.90 4.38
N ASP A 319 5.89 -2.99 3.16
CA ASP A 319 5.37 -3.80 2.05
C ASP A 319 3.96 -3.40 1.57
N ALA A 320 3.48 -2.20 1.91
CA ALA A 320 2.12 -1.76 1.54
C ALA A 320 1.91 -1.84 0.02
N ARG A 321 2.94 -1.51 -0.77
CA ARG A 321 2.87 -1.53 -2.23
C ARG A 321 2.71 -2.95 -2.79
N GLU A 322 3.47 -3.92 -2.31
CA GLU A 322 3.39 -5.34 -2.73
C GLU A 322 2.05 -5.96 -2.32
N ILE A 323 1.59 -5.66 -1.10
CA ILE A 323 0.30 -6.14 -0.60
C ILE A 323 -0.84 -5.61 -1.47
N LEU A 324 -0.91 -4.29 -1.68
CA LEU A 324 -1.94 -3.67 -2.52
C LEU A 324 -1.81 -4.11 -3.99
N GLY A 325 -0.59 -4.28 -4.50
CA GLY A 325 -0.35 -4.83 -5.83
C GLY A 325 -0.93 -6.22 -6.04
N SER A 326 -0.93 -7.05 -5.00
CA SER A 326 -1.56 -8.38 -5.02
C SER A 326 -3.08 -8.30 -4.96
N PHE A 327 -3.64 -7.36 -4.20
CA PHE A 327 -5.08 -7.25 -3.96
C PHE A 327 -5.82 -6.38 -4.98
N MET A 328 -5.11 -5.57 -5.74
CA MET A 328 -5.66 -4.65 -6.74
C MET A 328 -5.09 -4.89 -8.14
N PRO A 329 -5.07 -6.14 -8.65
CA PRO A 329 -4.46 -6.44 -9.94
C PRO A 329 -5.15 -5.64 -11.06
N GLY A 330 -4.36 -4.88 -11.82
CA GLY A 330 -4.86 -4.06 -12.93
C GLY A 330 -5.55 -2.75 -12.54
N LYS A 331 -5.72 -2.46 -11.24
CA LYS A 331 -6.14 -1.14 -10.79
C LYS A 331 -4.96 -0.16 -10.82
N LEU A 332 -5.27 1.12 -10.90
CA LEU A 332 -4.27 2.17 -10.97
C LEU A 332 -3.58 2.35 -9.63
N MET A 333 -2.24 2.40 -9.68
CA MET A 333 -1.40 2.80 -8.56
C MET A 333 -0.43 3.89 -9.00
N LEU A 334 -0.22 4.83 -8.11
CA LEU A 334 0.76 5.91 -8.24
C LEU A 334 1.70 5.85 -7.03
N SER A 335 2.77 6.62 -7.06
CA SER A 335 3.68 6.76 -5.93
C SER A 335 4.12 8.20 -5.77
N THR A 336 4.33 8.64 -4.55
CA THR A 336 4.91 9.96 -4.26
C THR A 336 6.43 9.88 -4.28
N THR A 337 7.06 10.88 -4.87
CA THR A 337 8.51 11.05 -4.90
C THR A 337 8.91 12.45 -4.45
N SER A 338 9.98 12.52 -3.67
CA SER A 338 10.70 13.75 -3.34
C SER A 338 11.87 13.97 -4.30
N LEU A 339 12.48 15.15 -4.24
CA LEU A 339 13.62 15.51 -5.10
C LEU A 339 14.98 15.38 -4.39
N ASP A 340 15.05 14.63 -3.28
CA ASP A 340 16.21 14.69 -2.40
C ASP A 340 17.49 14.05 -2.95
N ASN A 341 17.36 12.87 -3.56
CA ASN A 341 18.47 12.16 -4.16
C ASN A 341 18.08 11.60 -5.55
N PRO A 342 18.67 12.10 -6.65
CA PRO A 342 18.32 11.63 -7.99
C PRO A 342 18.56 10.13 -8.23
N ARG A 343 19.63 9.53 -7.68
CA ARG A 343 19.91 8.09 -7.86
C ARG A 343 18.87 7.23 -7.15
N GLU A 344 18.53 7.59 -5.92
CA GLU A 344 17.48 6.90 -5.16
C GLU A 344 16.11 7.06 -5.85
N ALA A 345 15.80 8.27 -6.31
CA ALA A 345 14.57 8.52 -7.05
C ALA A 345 14.52 7.69 -8.34
N GLN A 346 15.61 7.62 -9.11
CA GLN A 346 15.69 6.78 -10.30
C GLN A 346 15.40 5.32 -9.98
N ARG A 347 16.07 4.77 -8.96
CA ARG A 347 15.89 3.39 -8.55
C ARG A 347 14.47 3.14 -8.06
N LYS A 348 13.97 3.98 -7.16
CA LYS A 348 12.61 3.86 -6.60
C LYS A 348 11.55 3.91 -7.70
N LEU A 349 11.62 4.88 -8.62
CA LEU A 349 10.62 5.04 -9.66
C LEU A 349 10.63 3.89 -10.68
N TRP A 350 11.80 3.35 -11.03
CA TRP A 350 11.89 2.15 -11.85
C TRP A 350 11.35 0.92 -11.11
N HIS A 351 11.70 0.72 -9.84
CA HIS A 351 11.16 -0.34 -9.00
C HIS A 351 9.63 -0.32 -8.98
N LEU A 352 9.05 0.84 -8.68
CA LEU A 352 7.59 1.00 -8.60
C LEU A 352 6.91 0.81 -9.96
N LEU A 353 7.50 1.29 -11.07
CA LEU A 353 7.03 1.00 -12.42
C LEU A 353 7.03 -0.52 -12.67
N LEU A 354 8.10 -1.21 -12.30
CA LEU A 354 8.20 -2.67 -12.42
C LEU A 354 7.26 -3.42 -11.46
N LEU A 355 6.78 -2.82 -10.41
CA LEU A 355 5.66 -3.32 -9.60
C LEU A 355 4.29 -3.01 -10.21
N GLY A 356 4.22 -2.16 -11.23
CA GLY A 356 3.00 -1.85 -11.99
C GLY A 356 2.46 -0.44 -11.80
N ASP A 357 3.19 0.47 -11.15
CA ASP A 357 2.79 1.87 -11.00
C ASP A 357 2.76 2.57 -12.36
N LYS A 358 1.74 3.40 -12.56
CA LYS A 358 1.48 4.09 -13.83
C LYS A 358 1.98 5.53 -13.85
N GLY A 359 2.53 6.01 -12.76
CA GLY A 359 3.05 7.36 -12.64
C GLY A 359 3.54 7.68 -11.24
N CYS A 360 4.06 8.89 -11.07
CA CYS A 360 4.45 9.41 -9.77
C CYS A 360 3.90 10.82 -9.55
N ILE A 361 3.64 11.13 -8.27
CA ILE A 361 3.31 12.47 -7.80
C ILE A 361 4.58 13.07 -7.23
N VAL A 362 4.98 14.22 -7.76
CA VAL A 362 6.19 14.92 -7.33
C VAL A 362 5.85 15.84 -6.18
N TRP A 363 6.34 15.56 -5.03
CA TRP A 363 6.28 16.41 -3.85
C TRP A 363 7.51 17.31 -3.83
N TRP A 364 7.40 18.61 -4.06
CA TRP A 364 6.28 19.42 -4.50
C TRP A 364 6.80 20.63 -5.33
N SER A 365 5.94 21.45 -5.93
CA SER A 365 6.33 22.54 -6.83
C SER A 365 7.19 23.62 -6.18
N GLU A 366 7.08 23.80 -4.86
CA GLU A 366 7.85 24.80 -4.11
C GLU A 366 9.36 24.57 -4.20
N ASP A 367 9.80 23.32 -4.38
CA ASP A 367 11.20 22.94 -4.52
C ASP A 367 11.68 22.87 -6.00
N CYS A 368 10.76 23.07 -6.96
CA CYS A 368 11.05 22.84 -8.37
C CYS A 368 11.58 24.06 -9.10
N VAL A 369 11.15 25.28 -8.69
CA VAL A 369 11.54 26.52 -9.33
C VAL A 369 12.06 27.55 -8.31
N ASP A 370 12.92 28.45 -8.77
CA ASP A 370 13.32 29.61 -7.98
C ASP A 370 12.25 30.70 -8.09
N TRP A 371 11.38 30.78 -7.08
CA TRP A 371 10.27 31.73 -7.02
C TRP A 371 10.72 33.20 -6.86
N THR A 372 11.98 33.44 -6.52
CA THR A 372 12.55 34.79 -6.37
C THR A 372 13.00 35.37 -7.69
N SER A 373 13.38 34.54 -8.64
CA SER A 373 13.78 34.93 -9.98
C SER A 373 12.56 35.29 -10.87
N PRO A 374 12.64 36.35 -11.70
CA PRO A 374 11.55 36.72 -12.60
C PRO A 374 11.20 35.65 -13.62
N ASP A 375 12.13 34.75 -13.97
CA ASP A 375 12.00 33.75 -15.02
C ASP A 375 11.70 32.33 -14.50
N TYR A 376 11.52 32.18 -13.18
CA TYR A 376 11.23 30.91 -12.52
C TYR A 376 12.10 29.74 -13.02
N PRO A 377 13.44 29.86 -13.03
CA PRO A 377 14.27 28.79 -13.51
C PRO A 377 14.12 27.54 -12.62
N LEU A 378 14.24 26.36 -13.24
CA LEU A 378 14.26 25.12 -12.49
C LEU A 378 15.43 25.11 -11.50
N THR A 379 15.18 24.66 -10.27
CA THR A 379 16.22 24.47 -9.26
C THR A 379 17.23 23.39 -9.72
N PRO A 380 18.42 23.32 -9.13
CA PRO A 380 19.37 22.24 -9.41
C PRO A 380 18.78 20.85 -9.15
N ARG A 381 17.97 20.71 -8.09
CA ARG A 381 17.28 19.45 -7.76
C ARG A 381 16.30 19.06 -8.87
N ALA A 382 15.43 19.98 -9.30
CA ALA A 382 14.48 19.71 -10.38
C ALA A 382 15.19 19.37 -11.70
N LYS A 383 16.27 20.07 -12.03
CA LYS A 383 17.10 19.78 -13.24
C LYS A 383 17.67 18.35 -13.20
N ALA A 384 18.12 17.88 -12.03
CA ALA A 384 18.66 16.54 -11.87
C ALA A 384 17.62 15.43 -12.10
N MET A 385 16.33 15.72 -11.92
CA MET A 385 15.25 14.76 -12.15
C MET A 385 14.82 14.66 -13.63
N VAL A 386 15.10 15.65 -14.46
CA VAL A 386 14.69 15.66 -15.88
C VAL A 386 15.10 14.39 -16.64
N PRO A 387 16.38 13.93 -16.60
CA PRO A 387 16.78 12.70 -17.30
C PRO A 387 16.08 11.46 -16.74
N ILE A 388 15.73 11.44 -15.45
CA ILE A 388 15.04 10.31 -14.83
C ILE A 388 13.61 10.22 -15.36
N TYR A 389 12.85 11.30 -15.34
CA TYR A 389 11.47 11.32 -15.87
C TYR A 389 11.45 11.00 -17.38
N LYS A 390 12.44 11.44 -18.14
CA LYS A 390 12.57 11.07 -19.55
C LYS A 390 12.76 9.57 -19.75
N GLN A 391 13.51 8.87 -18.88
CA GLN A 391 13.69 7.42 -18.98
C GLN A 391 12.36 6.68 -18.79
N LEU A 392 11.52 7.13 -17.86
CA LEU A 392 10.23 6.50 -17.54
C LEU A 392 9.15 6.74 -18.62
N THR A 393 9.37 7.71 -19.50
CA THR A 393 8.46 8.01 -20.64
C THR A 393 8.97 7.48 -21.98
N THR A 394 10.02 6.64 -21.96
CA THR A 394 10.56 6.01 -23.18
C THR A 394 9.64 4.91 -23.73
N PRO A 395 9.78 4.56 -25.03
CA PRO A 395 9.10 3.39 -25.59
C PRO A 395 9.37 2.09 -24.79
N VAL A 396 10.58 1.92 -24.24
CA VAL A 396 10.93 0.76 -23.39
C VAL A 396 10.09 0.72 -22.12
N ALA A 397 9.98 1.83 -21.39
CA ALA A 397 9.13 1.90 -20.19
C ALA A 397 7.66 1.60 -20.53
N ARG A 398 7.17 2.11 -21.67
CA ARG A 398 5.81 1.86 -22.18
C ARG A 398 5.54 0.38 -22.41
N LEU A 399 6.52 -0.43 -22.85
CA LEU A 399 6.34 -1.88 -22.98
C LEU A 399 5.95 -2.52 -21.67
N PHE A 400 6.64 -2.18 -20.56
CA PHE A 400 6.34 -2.70 -19.21
C PHE A 400 5.00 -2.20 -18.68
N LEU A 401 4.63 -0.95 -18.95
CA LEU A 401 3.33 -0.39 -18.55
C LEU A 401 2.13 -1.08 -19.22
N ARG A 402 2.30 -1.52 -20.47
CA ARG A 402 1.25 -2.22 -21.24
C ARG A 402 1.24 -3.73 -21.02
N ALA A 403 2.34 -4.29 -20.55
CA ALA A 403 2.47 -5.72 -20.32
C ALA A 403 1.74 -6.16 -19.05
N LYS A 404 1.21 -7.38 -19.07
CA LYS A 404 0.60 -8.00 -17.90
C LYS A 404 1.69 -8.59 -17.00
N ARG A 405 1.79 -8.16 -15.76
CA ARG A 405 2.71 -8.73 -14.78
C ARG A 405 2.40 -10.20 -14.52
N GLU A 406 3.43 -11.06 -14.47
CA GLU A 406 3.35 -12.47 -14.12
C GLU A 406 3.88 -12.66 -12.68
N THR A 407 3.09 -13.32 -11.84
CA THR A 407 3.46 -13.77 -10.49
C THR A 407 3.55 -15.28 -10.44
N ASP A 408 4.24 -15.81 -9.44
CA ASP A 408 4.30 -17.25 -9.20
C ASP A 408 3.11 -17.74 -8.37
N THR A 409 2.93 -19.05 -8.34
CA THR A 409 1.94 -19.73 -7.49
C THR A 409 2.39 -19.86 -6.03
N VAL A 410 3.29 -18.96 -5.60
CA VAL A 410 3.78 -18.81 -4.23
C VAL A 410 3.03 -17.68 -3.56
N ALA A 411 2.32 -17.98 -2.48
CA ALA A 411 1.52 -17.00 -1.77
C ALA A 411 2.09 -16.70 -0.36
N ILE A 412 2.02 -15.45 0.04
CA ILE A 412 2.34 -14.98 1.39
C ILE A 412 1.04 -14.57 2.06
N HIS A 413 0.77 -15.13 3.23
CA HIS A 413 -0.45 -14.84 3.98
C HIS A 413 -0.45 -13.40 4.53
N TYR A 414 -1.52 -12.67 4.26
CA TYR A 414 -1.85 -11.39 4.87
C TYR A 414 -3.01 -11.56 5.85
N SER A 415 -2.73 -11.39 7.12
CA SER A 415 -3.70 -11.52 8.21
C SER A 415 -3.74 -10.28 9.07
N GLN A 416 -4.83 -9.52 8.99
CA GLN A 416 -5.04 -8.35 9.85
C GLN A 416 -5.13 -8.75 11.32
N ALA A 417 -5.75 -9.89 11.64
CA ALA A 417 -5.82 -10.41 13.00
C ALA A 417 -4.42 -10.75 13.56
N SER A 418 -3.51 -11.28 12.71
CA SER A 418 -2.12 -11.54 13.12
C SER A 418 -1.34 -10.25 13.35
N ILE A 419 -1.55 -9.21 12.52
CA ILE A 419 -0.95 -7.88 12.71
C ILE A 419 -1.39 -7.28 14.05
N GLN A 420 -2.69 -7.39 14.39
CA GLN A 420 -3.24 -6.92 15.65
C GLN A 420 -2.67 -7.68 16.87
N ALA A 421 -2.66 -9.01 16.82
CA ALA A 421 -2.11 -9.85 17.89
C ALA A 421 -0.60 -9.61 18.08
N ALA A 422 0.17 -9.57 16.98
CA ALA A 422 1.60 -9.29 17.02
C ALA A 422 1.89 -7.93 17.63
N TRP A 423 1.14 -6.88 17.26
CA TRP A 423 1.32 -5.54 17.82
C TRP A 423 1.15 -5.55 19.35
N LEU A 424 0.11 -6.22 19.87
CA LEU A 424 -0.10 -6.32 21.31
C LEU A 424 1.04 -7.06 22.01
N MET A 425 1.51 -8.17 21.44
CA MET A 425 2.61 -8.94 22.04
C MET A 425 3.93 -8.16 22.05
N GLU A 426 4.25 -7.48 20.94
CA GLU A 426 5.50 -6.71 20.78
C GLU A 426 5.51 -5.42 21.60
N SER A 427 4.39 -4.71 21.63
CA SER A 427 4.29 -3.42 22.32
C SER A 427 4.32 -3.53 23.85
N ALA A 428 4.29 -4.73 24.42
CA ALA A 428 4.56 -4.96 25.83
C ALA A 428 5.98 -4.50 26.23
N GLU A 429 6.93 -4.55 25.30
CA GLU A 429 8.33 -4.18 25.54
C GLU A 429 8.61 -2.68 25.41
N ASP A 430 7.72 -1.89 24.76
CA ASP A 430 7.96 -0.47 24.44
C ASP A 430 6.68 0.39 24.49
N GLY A 431 6.03 0.44 25.65
CA GLY A 431 4.81 1.24 25.82
C GLY A 431 5.01 2.75 25.80
N SER A 432 6.24 3.26 25.97
CA SER A 432 6.52 4.70 26.09
C SER A 432 6.50 5.44 24.74
N THR A 433 6.67 4.74 23.64
CA THR A 433 6.76 5.33 22.30
C THR A 433 5.45 5.39 21.55
N TRP A 434 4.38 4.77 22.03
CA TRP A 434 3.13 4.59 21.30
C TRP A 434 2.53 5.87 20.73
N LEU A 435 2.51 6.96 21.48
CA LEU A 435 1.96 8.24 21.03
C LEU A 435 2.73 8.90 19.88
N ARG A 436 3.92 8.40 19.57
CA ARG A 436 4.81 8.94 18.53
C ARG A 436 4.97 8.02 17.33
N ARG A 437 4.29 6.87 17.32
CA ARG A 437 4.43 5.87 16.26
C ARG A 437 3.57 6.19 15.05
N PHE A 438 4.03 7.13 14.23
CA PHE A 438 3.52 7.30 12.86
C PHE A 438 3.99 6.13 11.98
N SER A 439 3.47 6.00 10.76
CA SER A 439 3.70 4.83 9.93
C SER A 439 5.18 4.46 9.72
N SER A 440 6.04 5.40 9.37
CA SER A 440 7.48 5.13 9.19
C SER A 440 8.17 4.72 10.48
N TYR A 441 7.83 5.37 11.59
CA TYR A 441 8.36 5.01 12.91
C TYR A 441 7.83 3.65 13.35
N GLU A 442 6.52 3.39 13.18
CA GLU A 442 5.91 2.09 13.47
C GLU A 442 6.57 0.98 12.65
N ALA A 443 6.75 1.15 11.35
CA ALA A 443 7.39 0.17 10.49
C ALA A 443 8.82 -0.19 10.94
N SER A 444 9.59 0.80 11.42
CA SER A 444 10.96 0.59 11.92
C SER A 444 11.02 -0.21 13.22
N HIS A 445 9.93 -0.22 14.01
CA HIS A 445 9.84 -0.94 15.30
C HIS A 445 9.03 -2.23 15.22
N ASN A 446 8.20 -2.41 14.20
CA ASN A 446 7.28 -3.53 14.06
C ASN A 446 8.03 -4.80 13.60
N LYS A 447 8.22 -5.76 14.51
CA LYS A 447 8.91 -7.03 14.23
C LYS A 447 8.16 -7.89 13.22
N HIS A 448 6.83 -7.92 13.30
CA HIS A 448 6.00 -8.69 12.37
C HIS A 448 6.16 -8.18 10.92
N ALA A 449 6.20 -6.86 10.71
CA ALA A 449 6.46 -6.30 9.39
C ALA A 449 7.85 -6.67 8.86
N LYS A 450 8.89 -6.65 9.72
CA LYS A 450 10.25 -7.07 9.36
C LYS A 450 10.33 -8.55 8.98
N VAL A 451 9.63 -9.42 9.70
CA VAL A 451 9.58 -10.85 9.37
C VAL A 451 8.87 -11.07 8.03
N ARG A 452 7.74 -10.40 7.79
CA ARG A 452 7.05 -10.48 6.50
C ARG A 452 7.94 -10.01 5.35
N HIS A 453 8.64 -8.90 5.52
CA HIS A 453 9.61 -8.39 4.54
C HIS A 453 10.74 -9.38 4.26
N ALA A 454 11.31 -10.01 5.30
CA ALA A 454 12.35 -11.02 5.13
C ALA A 454 11.88 -12.23 4.28
N TRP A 455 10.62 -12.65 4.40
CA TRP A 455 10.03 -13.67 3.53
C TRP A 455 9.90 -13.23 2.09
N ILE A 456 9.52 -11.97 1.85
CA ILE A 456 9.48 -11.39 0.50
C ILE A 456 10.89 -11.41 -0.11
N GLU A 457 11.87 -10.83 0.58
CA GLU A 457 13.27 -10.79 0.11
C GLU A 457 13.83 -12.20 -0.16
N GLY A 458 13.63 -13.14 0.78
CA GLY A 458 14.12 -14.50 0.62
C GLY A 458 13.54 -15.23 -0.61
N LEU A 459 12.26 -15.04 -0.88
CA LEU A 459 11.63 -15.60 -2.09
C LEU A 459 12.11 -14.90 -3.37
N GLN A 460 12.28 -13.58 -3.33
CA GLN A 460 12.80 -12.81 -4.47
C GLN A 460 14.25 -13.17 -4.80
N ASP A 461 15.10 -13.39 -3.80
CA ASP A 461 16.50 -13.85 -3.98
C ASP A 461 16.58 -15.24 -4.64
N LEU A 462 15.52 -16.05 -4.52
CA LEU A 462 15.36 -17.33 -5.23
C LEU A 462 14.74 -17.17 -6.63
N GLY A 463 14.44 -15.95 -7.09
CA GLY A 463 13.85 -15.65 -8.40
C GLY A 463 12.33 -15.72 -8.44
N TYR A 464 11.63 -15.91 -7.30
CA TYR A 464 10.18 -15.90 -7.25
C TYR A 464 9.62 -14.47 -7.24
N SER A 465 8.43 -14.32 -7.82
CA SER A 465 7.56 -13.15 -7.69
C SER A 465 6.32 -13.53 -6.89
N PRO A 466 6.39 -13.56 -5.55
CA PRO A 466 5.28 -13.98 -4.71
C PRO A 466 4.10 -13.02 -4.79
N GLN A 467 2.92 -13.48 -4.38
CA GLN A 467 1.73 -12.65 -4.22
C GLN A 467 1.16 -12.80 -2.81
N PHE A 468 0.47 -11.79 -2.33
CA PHE A 468 -0.25 -11.90 -1.06
C PHE A 468 -1.61 -12.56 -1.25
N ILE A 469 -2.06 -13.26 -0.20
CA ILE A 469 -3.38 -13.86 -0.09
C ILE A 469 -4.00 -13.51 1.27
N SER A 470 -5.22 -12.97 1.28
CA SER A 470 -5.93 -12.57 2.50
C SER A 470 -6.67 -13.73 3.16
N THR A 471 -7.07 -13.54 4.42
CA THR A 471 -7.97 -14.43 5.16
C THR A 471 -9.21 -14.77 4.35
N GLU A 472 -9.91 -13.76 3.82
CA GLU A 472 -11.15 -13.95 3.07
C GLU A 472 -10.94 -14.71 1.74
N GLN A 473 -9.79 -14.53 1.09
CA GLN A 473 -9.46 -15.28 -0.11
C GLN A 473 -9.19 -16.76 0.21
N ILE A 474 -8.46 -17.05 1.31
CA ILE A 474 -8.22 -18.43 1.76
C ILE A 474 -9.53 -19.13 2.07
N GLU A 475 -10.41 -18.51 2.85
CA GLU A 475 -11.72 -19.05 3.23
C GLU A 475 -12.62 -19.32 2.02
N LYS A 476 -12.48 -18.54 0.94
CA LYS A 476 -13.22 -18.70 -0.31
C LYS A 476 -12.55 -19.63 -1.33
N GLY A 477 -11.55 -20.41 -0.90
CA GLY A 477 -10.89 -21.40 -1.75
C GLY A 477 -9.75 -20.86 -2.61
N GLY A 478 -9.20 -19.69 -2.28
CA GLY A 478 -8.10 -19.05 -3.01
C GLY A 478 -6.78 -19.83 -3.00
N LEU A 479 -6.66 -20.90 -2.19
CA LEU A 479 -5.49 -21.78 -2.18
C LEU A 479 -5.46 -22.78 -3.35
N LYS A 480 -6.48 -22.85 -4.18
CA LYS A 480 -6.60 -23.86 -5.26
C LYS A 480 -5.37 -23.92 -6.15
N ASP A 481 -4.86 -22.79 -6.59
CA ASP A 481 -3.76 -22.66 -7.54
C ASP A 481 -2.41 -22.32 -6.86
N VAL A 482 -2.37 -22.28 -5.51
CA VAL A 482 -1.16 -21.98 -4.74
C VAL A 482 -0.34 -23.27 -4.60
N SER A 483 0.93 -23.24 -5.01
CA SER A 483 1.87 -24.36 -4.87
C SER A 483 2.67 -24.34 -3.57
N ALA A 484 2.93 -23.12 -3.05
CA ALA A 484 3.57 -22.90 -1.76
C ALA A 484 2.89 -21.74 -1.02
N LEU A 485 2.60 -21.94 0.25
CA LEU A 485 2.01 -20.94 1.14
C LEU A 485 3.00 -20.61 2.26
N VAL A 486 3.29 -19.33 2.43
CA VAL A 486 4.09 -18.81 3.54
C VAL A 486 3.17 -18.17 4.57
N LEU A 487 3.35 -18.54 5.83
CA LEU A 487 2.63 -17.98 6.99
C LEU A 487 3.61 -17.17 7.86
N PRO A 488 3.93 -15.90 7.49
CA PRO A 488 4.90 -15.08 8.21
C PRO A 488 4.32 -14.65 9.55
N GLN A 489 4.71 -15.28 10.63
CA GLN A 489 4.14 -15.05 11.97
C GLN A 489 2.60 -14.92 11.96
N SER A 490 1.94 -15.83 11.24
CA SER A 490 0.48 -15.85 11.14
C SER A 490 -0.13 -16.32 12.48
N TRP A 491 0.06 -15.50 13.52
CA TRP A 491 -0.31 -15.79 14.91
C TRP A 491 -1.79 -16.06 15.08
N ALA A 492 -2.63 -15.33 14.35
CA ALA A 492 -4.07 -15.48 14.40
C ALA A 492 -4.61 -16.00 13.06
N LEU A 493 -5.36 -17.09 13.12
CA LEU A 493 -6.08 -17.68 11.99
C LEU A 493 -7.54 -17.96 12.39
N SER A 494 -8.46 -17.63 11.51
CA SER A 494 -9.86 -18.05 11.68
C SER A 494 -10.00 -19.57 11.59
N ASP A 495 -11.09 -20.10 12.08
CA ASP A 495 -11.39 -21.54 11.93
C ASP A 495 -11.60 -21.92 10.46
N GLY A 496 -12.05 -20.97 9.63
CA GLY A 496 -12.16 -21.14 8.18
C GLY A 496 -10.79 -21.32 7.53
N GLU A 497 -9.83 -20.46 7.86
CA GLU A 497 -8.44 -20.56 7.38
C GLU A 497 -7.78 -21.85 7.84
N VAL A 498 -7.91 -22.21 9.11
CA VAL A 498 -7.35 -23.47 9.65
C VAL A 498 -7.84 -24.67 8.85
N ARG A 499 -9.16 -24.74 8.61
CA ARG A 499 -9.73 -25.83 7.80
C ARG A 499 -9.18 -25.83 6.37
N ALA A 500 -9.21 -24.67 5.72
CA ALA A 500 -8.77 -24.54 4.32
C ALA A 500 -7.28 -24.89 4.15
N ILE A 501 -6.43 -24.37 5.02
CA ILE A 501 -4.98 -24.64 5.00
C ILE A 501 -4.70 -26.12 5.30
N THR A 502 -5.40 -26.72 6.27
CA THR A 502 -5.23 -28.12 6.62
C THR A 502 -5.60 -29.05 5.46
N GLU A 503 -6.73 -28.80 4.80
CA GLU A 503 -7.13 -29.58 3.62
C GLU A 503 -6.19 -29.37 2.45
N TRP A 504 -5.77 -28.13 2.18
CA TRP A 504 -4.81 -27.83 1.14
C TRP A 504 -3.44 -28.51 1.37
N LYS A 505 -2.95 -28.54 2.61
CA LYS A 505 -1.71 -29.21 2.99
C LYS A 505 -1.73 -30.73 2.70
N LYS A 506 -2.88 -31.40 2.84
CA LYS A 506 -3.05 -32.82 2.54
C LYS A 506 -2.76 -33.16 1.08
N THR A 507 -2.79 -32.18 0.19
CA THR A 507 -2.47 -32.36 -1.24
C THR A 507 -0.97 -32.45 -1.53
N GLY A 508 -0.10 -32.44 -0.51
CA GLY A 508 1.36 -32.54 -0.64
C GLY A 508 2.06 -31.23 -1.05
N ARG A 509 1.35 -30.10 -1.00
CA ARG A 509 1.91 -28.78 -1.30
C ARG A 509 2.73 -28.22 -0.14
N THR A 510 3.59 -27.24 -0.42
CA THR A 510 4.57 -26.74 0.54
C THR A 510 3.98 -25.68 1.44
N LEU A 511 3.97 -25.93 2.75
CA LEU A 511 3.63 -24.93 3.78
C LEU A 511 4.90 -24.51 4.49
N LEU A 512 5.17 -23.19 4.51
CA LEU A 512 6.32 -22.57 5.19
C LEU A 512 5.80 -21.64 6.29
N CYS A 513 6.44 -21.65 7.44
CA CYS A 513 6.14 -20.72 8.54
C CYS A 513 7.38 -20.54 9.42
N ASP A 514 7.45 -19.39 10.10
CA ASP A 514 8.53 -19.05 11.04
C ASP A 514 8.06 -18.95 12.50
N GLY A 515 6.88 -19.45 12.79
CA GLY A 515 6.28 -19.49 14.14
C GLY A 515 5.21 -20.56 14.24
N THR A 516 4.34 -20.43 15.22
CA THR A 516 3.18 -21.31 15.42
C THR A 516 1.94 -20.67 14.80
N PRO A 517 1.54 -21.05 13.58
CA PRO A 517 0.40 -20.44 12.91
C PRO A 517 -0.91 -20.80 13.61
N GLY A 518 -1.78 -19.79 13.76
CA GLY A 518 -3.09 -19.95 14.37
C GLY A 518 -3.06 -20.20 15.87
N LEU A 519 -2.00 -19.74 16.55
CA LEU A 519 -1.94 -19.79 18.02
C LEU A 519 -3.13 -19.06 18.66
N PHE A 520 -3.59 -18.00 18.02
CA PHE A 520 -4.84 -17.30 18.31
C PHE A 520 -5.89 -17.64 17.24
N ASP A 521 -7.16 -17.56 17.62
CA ASP A 521 -8.26 -17.61 16.64
C ASP A 521 -8.43 -16.28 15.88
N GLY A 522 -9.40 -16.21 14.97
CA GLY A 522 -9.66 -15.02 14.14
C GLY A 522 -10.10 -13.77 14.93
N HIS A 523 -10.50 -13.93 16.17
CA HIS A 523 -10.82 -12.87 17.12
C HIS A 523 -9.70 -12.61 18.13
N ALA A 524 -8.52 -13.16 17.89
CA ALA A 524 -7.33 -13.04 18.72
C ALA A 524 -7.50 -13.58 20.16
N LYS A 525 -8.25 -14.67 20.36
CA LYS A 525 -8.26 -15.48 21.57
C LYS A 525 -7.25 -16.61 21.47
N LEU A 526 -6.44 -16.78 22.51
CA LEU A 526 -5.44 -17.86 22.58
C LEU A 526 -6.13 -19.23 22.51
N ARG A 527 -5.69 -20.09 21.58
CA ARG A 527 -6.17 -21.48 21.45
C ARG A 527 -5.52 -22.39 22.49
N ALA A 528 -6.26 -23.38 22.94
CA ALA A 528 -5.77 -24.39 23.88
C ALA A 528 -4.66 -25.28 23.26
N SER A 529 -4.68 -25.49 21.96
CA SER A 529 -3.71 -26.30 21.22
C SER A 529 -3.39 -25.69 19.85
N GLU A 530 -2.30 -26.12 19.26
CA GLU A 530 -1.90 -25.71 17.91
C GLU A 530 -2.82 -26.33 16.87
N PRO A 531 -3.48 -25.53 16.02
CA PRO A 531 -4.44 -26.06 15.07
C PRO A 531 -3.79 -26.68 13.83
N ILE A 532 -2.55 -26.28 13.50
CA ILE A 532 -1.80 -26.76 12.33
C ILE A 532 -0.41 -27.20 12.78
N ALA A 533 -0.12 -28.49 12.66
CA ALA A 533 1.21 -29.02 12.91
C ALA A 533 2.17 -28.57 11.80
N THR A 534 3.23 -27.84 12.18
CA THR A 534 4.24 -27.32 11.24
C THR A 534 5.64 -27.42 11.84
N THR A 535 6.64 -27.37 10.98
CA THR A 535 8.04 -27.14 11.39
C THR A 535 8.42 -25.75 10.96
N ALA A 536 8.92 -24.94 11.89
CA ALA A 536 9.35 -23.60 11.58
C ALA A 536 10.57 -23.59 10.65
N VAL A 537 10.56 -22.69 9.69
CA VAL A 537 11.63 -22.47 8.71
C VAL A 537 11.98 -20.98 8.73
N ALA A 538 13.27 -20.64 8.75
CA ALA A 538 13.66 -19.26 8.64
C ALA A 538 13.54 -18.75 7.19
N ALA A 539 13.20 -17.49 7.02
CA ALA A 539 13.15 -16.84 5.69
C ALA A 539 14.50 -16.86 4.95
N SER A 540 15.61 -16.96 5.68
CA SER A 540 16.96 -17.14 5.12
C SER A 540 17.30 -18.57 4.68
N ALA A 541 16.44 -19.55 4.96
CA ALA A 541 16.67 -20.97 4.72
C ALA A 541 15.46 -21.63 4.00
N ILE A 542 14.88 -20.96 3.03
CA ILE A 542 13.76 -21.46 2.24
C ILE A 542 14.20 -22.69 1.45
N PRO A 543 13.53 -23.84 1.61
CA PRO A 543 13.87 -25.04 0.85
C PRO A 543 13.48 -24.89 -0.63
N ALA A 544 14.02 -25.74 -1.49
CA ALA A 544 13.61 -25.80 -2.89
C ALA A 544 12.10 -26.05 -2.99
N LEU A 545 11.39 -25.19 -3.71
CA LEU A 545 9.95 -25.32 -3.94
C LEU A 545 9.69 -26.24 -5.15
N SER A 546 8.54 -26.89 -5.16
CA SER A 546 8.17 -27.85 -6.21
C SER A 546 8.00 -27.23 -7.60
N ALA A 547 7.68 -25.93 -7.67
CA ALA A 547 7.55 -25.16 -8.90
C ALA A 547 8.70 -24.15 -8.98
N PRO A 548 9.79 -24.43 -9.74
CA PRO A 548 10.89 -23.48 -9.89
C PRO A 548 10.43 -22.24 -10.67
N PRO A 549 11.05 -21.06 -10.43
CA PRO A 549 10.73 -19.86 -11.20
C PRO A 549 11.12 -20.05 -12.68
N PRO A 550 10.38 -19.44 -13.64
CA PRO A 550 10.68 -19.54 -15.07
C PRO A 550 12.04 -18.97 -15.49
N VAL A 551 12.61 -18.09 -14.67
CA VAL A 551 13.95 -17.52 -14.82
C VAL A 551 14.68 -17.73 -13.50
N VAL A 552 15.74 -18.51 -13.53
CA VAL A 552 16.56 -18.84 -12.36
C VAL A 552 17.77 -17.91 -12.31
N VAL A 553 18.02 -17.33 -11.15
CA VAL A 553 19.17 -16.47 -10.86
C VAL A 553 19.94 -17.03 -9.66
N PRO A 554 21.26 -16.83 -9.55
CA PRO A 554 22.00 -17.23 -8.35
C PRO A 554 21.53 -16.43 -7.13
N GLN A 555 21.14 -17.11 -6.04
CA GLN A 555 20.69 -16.47 -4.80
C GLN A 555 21.74 -15.47 -4.26
N SER A 556 23.04 -15.78 -4.41
CA SER A 556 24.14 -14.92 -4.00
C SER A 556 24.18 -13.57 -4.72
N ALA A 557 23.55 -13.46 -5.90
CA ALA A 557 23.48 -12.21 -6.65
C ALA A 557 22.49 -11.22 -6.03
N ARG A 558 21.59 -11.67 -5.15
CA ARG A 558 20.56 -10.84 -4.52
C ARG A 558 19.82 -9.98 -5.54
N VAL A 559 19.02 -10.65 -6.37
CA VAL A 559 18.34 -10.06 -7.53
C VAL A 559 16.85 -10.28 -7.42
N GLN A 560 16.09 -9.22 -7.51
CA GLN A 560 14.65 -9.29 -7.73
C GLN A 560 14.37 -9.42 -9.23
N THR A 561 13.56 -10.41 -9.61
CA THR A 561 13.19 -10.68 -10.99
C THR A 561 11.73 -10.31 -11.23
N HIS A 562 11.48 -9.39 -12.16
CA HIS A 562 10.15 -9.02 -12.61
C HIS A 562 9.86 -9.65 -13.98
N ARG A 563 8.67 -10.21 -14.14
CA ARG A 563 8.25 -10.88 -15.37
C ARG A 563 6.91 -10.35 -15.84
N TYR A 564 6.78 -10.23 -17.16
CA TYR A 564 5.58 -9.71 -17.79
C TYR A 564 5.28 -10.46 -19.08
N ARG A 565 4.00 -10.48 -19.46
CA ARG A 565 3.52 -10.99 -20.75
C ARG A 565 3.06 -9.83 -21.62
N LEU A 566 3.66 -9.71 -22.82
CA LEU A 566 3.26 -8.76 -23.83
C LEU A 566 3.02 -9.50 -25.15
N GLY A 567 1.76 -9.82 -25.45
CA GLY A 567 1.43 -10.71 -26.58
C GLY A 567 2.14 -12.06 -26.45
N LYS A 568 2.97 -12.42 -27.46
CA LYS A 568 3.78 -13.65 -27.47
C LYS A 568 5.13 -13.47 -26.75
N ALA A 569 5.55 -12.25 -26.47
CA ALA A 569 6.81 -11.98 -25.78
C ALA A 569 6.65 -12.04 -24.25
N ARG A 570 7.73 -12.40 -23.57
CA ARG A 570 7.91 -12.19 -22.13
C ARG A 570 8.93 -11.08 -21.94
N LEU A 571 8.59 -10.07 -21.13
CA LEU A 571 9.56 -9.10 -20.68
C LEU A 571 10.10 -9.55 -19.32
N VAL A 572 11.40 -9.37 -19.12
CA VAL A 572 12.08 -9.68 -17.85
C VAL A 572 12.90 -8.48 -17.44
N ALA A 573 12.76 -8.08 -16.20
CA ALA A 573 13.61 -7.05 -15.61
C ALA A 573 14.30 -7.60 -14.35
N PHE A 574 15.55 -7.20 -14.17
CA PHE A 574 16.34 -7.54 -13.01
C PHE A 574 16.74 -6.26 -12.29
N GLU A 575 16.57 -6.25 -10.97
CA GLU A 575 17.09 -5.18 -10.10
C GLU A 575 17.73 -5.77 -8.85
N ARG A 576 18.59 -4.98 -8.19
CA ARG A 576 19.22 -5.40 -6.93
C ARG A 576 18.16 -5.56 -5.85
N ASN A 577 18.10 -6.73 -5.21
CA ASN A 577 17.23 -7.01 -4.06
C ASN A 577 17.94 -6.62 -2.77
N VAL A 578 18.17 -5.33 -2.58
CA VAL A 578 18.83 -4.76 -1.40
C VAL A 578 18.17 -3.43 -1.03
N ASN A 579 18.02 -3.17 0.24
CA ASN A 579 17.55 -1.89 0.73
C ASN A 579 18.71 -0.89 0.74
N TYR A 580 18.66 0.09 -0.16
CA TYR A 580 19.50 1.27 -0.07
C TYR A 580 18.81 2.24 0.87
N SER A 581 19.28 2.31 2.08
CA SER A 581 18.81 3.28 3.05
C SER A 581 19.88 4.34 3.25
N MET A 582 19.49 5.61 3.11
CA MET A 582 20.34 6.75 3.47
C MET A 582 20.13 7.15 4.94
N THR A 583 19.75 6.20 5.77
CA THR A 583 19.61 6.43 7.21
C THR A 583 20.97 6.71 7.86
N GLU A 584 20.94 7.37 9.00
CA GLU A 584 22.11 7.66 9.81
C GLU A 584 22.91 6.38 10.15
N ASP A 585 22.20 5.26 10.34
CA ASP A 585 22.80 3.94 10.60
C ASP A 585 23.67 3.46 9.43
N LEU A 586 23.27 3.72 8.18
CA LEU A 586 24.05 3.35 7.01
C LEU A 586 25.27 4.26 6.81
N LYS A 587 25.14 5.54 7.11
CA LYS A 587 26.30 6.46 7.15
C LYS A 587 27.33 6.00 8.17
N GLN A 588 26.88 5.54 9.34
CA GLN A 588 27.76 4.98 10.39
C GLN A 588 28.39 3.65 9.96
N ALA A 589 27.71 2.85 9.16
CA ALA A 589 28.23 1.58 8.63
C ALA A 589 29.13 1.73 7.38
N GLY A 590 29.49 2.95 6.97
CA GLY A 590 30.34 3.20 5.81
C GLY A 590 29.57 3.42 4.49
N GLY A 591 28.25 3.68 4.57
CA GLY A 591 27.40 4.00 3.42
C GLY A 591 27.05 2.78 2.54
N ASN A 592 26.61 3.06 1.31
CA ASN A 592 26.20 2.04 0.35
C ASN A 592 27.34 1.52 -0.54
N GLU A 593 28.60 1.90 -0.31
CA GLU A 593 29.72 1.65 -1.23
C GLU A 593 29.89 0.18 -1.63
N ALA A 594 29.65 -0.76 -0.71
CA ALA A 594 29.72 -2.18 -1.00
C ALA A 594 28.57 -2.65 -1.92
N LEU A 595 27.44 -1.94 -1.92
CA LEU A 595 26.26 -2.24 -2.69
C LEU A 595 26.20 -1.49 -4.02
N GLU A 596 27.00 -0.43 -4.19
CA GLU A 596 27.05 0.42 -5.40
C GLU A 596 27.87 -0.17 -6.55
N LYS A 597 28.33 -1.41 -6.41
CA LYS A 597 29.08 -2.09 -7.45
C LYS A 597 28.18 -2.82 -8.42
N LEU A 598 28.59 -2.86 -9.69
CA LEU A 598 27.99 -3.74 -10.68
C LEU A 598 28.07 -5.19 -10.19
N VAL A 599 27.03 -5.95 -10.46
CA VAL A 599 26.96 -7.38 -10.18
C VAL A 599 26.69 -8.13 -11.46
N ASP A 600 27.65 -8.97 -11.84
CA ASP A 600 27.50 -9.87 -12.98
C ASP A 600 26.95 -11.21 -12.50
N PHE A 601 25.92 -11.72 -13.19
CA PHE A 601 25.40 -13.06 -12.95
C PHE A 601 24.85 -13.69 -14.25
N GLU A 602 24.72 -15.02 -14.24
CA GLU A 602 24.09 -15.77 -15.31
C GLU A 602 22.60 -15.99 -14.99
N ALA A 603 21.71 -15.51 -15.85
CA ALA A 603 20.30 -15.83 -15.81
C ALA A 603 20.04 -17.07 -16.65
N GLN A 604 19.35 -18.08 -16.07
CA GLN A 604 18.99 -19.32 -16.75
C GLN A 604 17.48 -19.37 -17.02
N LEU A 605 17.12 -19.61 -18.27
CA LEU A 605 15.74 -19.76 -18.72
C LEU A 605 15.31 -21.23 -18.64
N ALA A 606 14.02 -21.46 -18.38
CA ALA A 606 13.44 -22.81 -18.40
C ALA A 606 13.51 -23.47 -19.79
N ALA A 607 13.53 -22.69 -20.86
CA ALA A 607 13.72 -23.12 -22.24
C ALA A 607 14.47 -22.04 -23.04
N PRO A 608 15.22 -22.39 -24.10
CA PRO A 608 15.89 -21.42 -24.98
C PRO A 608 14.87 -20.43 -25.57
N ALA A 609 15.29 -19.16 -25.66
CA ALA A 609 14.52 -18.06 -26.28
C ALA A 609 15.45 -17.12 -27.03
N HIS A 610 14.88 -16.35 -27.95
CA HIS A 610 15.57 -15.20 -28.53
C HIS A 610 15.59 -14.08 -27.49
N VAL A 611 16.80 -13.68 -27.05
CA VAL A 611 17.01 -12.71 -25.98
C VAL A 611 17.46 -11.39 -26.56
N TYR A 612 16.80 -10.30 -26.13
CA TYR A 612 17.12 -8.94 -26.55
C TYR A 612 17.31 -8.08 -25.30
N ASP A 613 18.42 -7.36 -25.23
CA ASP A 613 18.64 -6.29 -24.24
C ASP A 613 17.88 -5.04 -24.70
N LEU A 614 16.87 -4.63 -23.94
CA LEU A 614 16.00 -3.50 -24.29
C LEU A 614 16.64 -2.13 -24.04
N ARG A 615 17.72 -2.06 -23.27
CA ARG A 615 18.43 -0.78 -23.06
C ARG A 615 19.41 -0.48 -24.17
N SER A 616 20.14 -1.48 -24.63
CA SER A 616 21.10 -1.32 -25.73
C SER A 616 20.51 -1.60 -27.11
N GLY A 617 19.35 -2.27 -27.17
CA GLY A 617 18.77 -2.78 -28.42
C GLY A 617 19.46 -4.04 -28.95
N ASN A 618 20.43 -4.61 -28.25
CA ASN A 618 21.25 -5.72 -28.74
C ASN A 618 20.50 -7.05 -28.69
N TYR A 619 20.66 -7.84 -29.75
CA TYR A 619 20.26 -9.24 -29.79
C TYR A 619 21.38 -10.11 -29.20
N LEU A 620 21.06 -10.86 -28.16
CA LEU A 620 22.03 -11.71 -27.44
C LEU A 620 22.07 -13.17 -27.94
N GLY A 621 21.17 -13.57 -28.82
CA GLY A 621 21.14 -14.91 -29.38
C GLY A 621 19.86 -15.71 -29.02
N HIS A 622 19.76 -16.93 -29.55
CA HIS A 622 18.77 -17.93 -29.15
C HIS A 622 19.42 -18.85 -28.12
N VAL A 623 19.22 -18.54 -26.84
CA VAL A 623 20.00 -19.10 -25.74
C VAL A 623 19.11 -19.51 -24.55
N ALA A 624 19.58 -20.48 -23.77
CA ALA A 624 18.96 -20.85 -22.49
C ALA A 624 19.60 -20.12 -21.32
N LYS A 625 20.74 -19.46 -21.52
CA LYS A 625 21.49 -18.74 -20.50
C LYS A 625 22.10 -17.47 -21.10
N PHE A 626 22.14 -16.41 -20.32
CA PHE A 626 22.79 -15.16 -20.72
C PHE A 626 23.32 -14.41 -19.48
N THR A 627 24.41 -13.70 -19.68
CA THR A 627 25.02 -12.86 -18.63
C THR A 627 24.28 -11.54 -18.49
N VAL A 628 24.02 -11.14 -17.28
CA VAL A 628 23.42 -9.85 -16.91
C VAL A 628 24.44 -9.09 -16.08
N SER A 629 24.79 -7.88 -16.52
CA SER A 629 25.53 -6.91 -15.71
C SER A 629 24.53 -5.94 -15.11
N LEU A 630 24.34 -5.99 -13.80
CA LEU A 630 23.30 -5.27 -13.08
C LEU A 630 23.84 -4.04 -12.39
N ASP A 631 23.43 -2.90 -12.87
CA ASP A 631 23.63 -1.61 -12.21
C ASP A 631 22.76 -1.53 -10.94
N PRO A 632 23.30 -1.18 -9.78
CA PRO A 632 22.55 -1.08 -8.54
C PRO A 632 21.44 0.01 -8.55
N TRP A 633 21.54 1.02 -9.44
CA TRP A 633 20.66 2.18 -9.46
C TRP A 633 19.61 2.15 -10.58
N GLN A 634 19.69 1.18 -11.47
CA GLN A 634 18.72 1.02 -12.56
C GLN A 634 18.55 -0.45 -12.95
N PRO A 635 17.34 -0.88 -13.34
CA PRO A 635 17.12 -2.28 -13.73
C PRO A 635 17.75 -2.60 -15.09
N SER A 636 18.16 -3.85 -15.27
CA SER A 636 18.45 -4.43 -16.57
C SER A 636 17.17 -4.97 -17.18
N LEU A 637 16.89 -4.67 -18.45
CA LEU A 637 15.59 -4.90 -19.09
C LEU A 637 15.76 -5.75 -20.34
N PHE A 638 15.02 -6.87 -20.44
CA PHE A 638 15.12 -7.83 -21.52
C PHE A 638 13.75 -8.20 -22.11
N ALA A 639 13.74 -8.54 -23.40
CA ALA A 639 12.63 -9.22 -24.04
C ALA A 639 13.05 -10.65 -24.44
N LEU A 640 12.17 -11.62 -24.17
CA LEU A 640 12.29 -13.02 -24.54
C LEU A 640 11.19 -13.37 -25.54
N THR A 641 11.57 -13.92 -26.68
CA THR A 641 10.62 -14.28 -27.74
C THR A 641 10.88 -15.67 -28.30
N THR A 642 9.83 -16.31 -28.83
CA THR A 642 9.94 -17.60 -29.52
C THR A 642 10.52 -17.45 -30.91
N ASP A 643 10.18 -16.36 -31.58
CA ASP A 643 10.60 -16.06 -32.93
C ASP A 643 11.64 -14.94 -32.93
N LYS A 644 12.62 -14.99 -33.84
CA LYS A 644 13.56 -13.91 -34.04
C LYS A 644 12.86 -12.76 -34.76
N PHE A 645 13.02 -11.56 -34.25
CA PHE A 645 12.54 -10.35 -34.91
C PHE A 645 13.63 -9.77 -35.82
N GLU A 646 13.22 -9.33 -37.00
CA GLU A 646 14.05 -8.52 -37.89
C GLU A 646 13.78 -7.03 -37.60
N GLY A 647 14.85 -6.24 -37.42
CA GLY A 647 14.76 -4.82 -37.07
C GLY A 647 14.73 -4.57 -35.55
N GLU A 648 14.30 -3.36 -35.15
CA GLU A 648 14.30 -2.94 -33.76
C GLU A 648 13.19 -3.63 -32.98
N ILE A 649 13.57 -4.40 -31.95
CA ILE A 649 12.65 -5.16 -31.10
C ILE A 649 11.62 -4.27 -30.40
N ILE A 650 12.01 -3.05 -30.02
CA ILE A 650 11.13 -2.10 -29.33
C ILE A 650 9.96 -1.70 -30.24
N ASP A 651 10.24 -1.42 -31.51
CA ASP A 651 9.21 -1.07 -32.50
C ASP A 651 8.30 -2.25 -32.81
N ALA A 652 8.88 -3.47 -32.87
CA ALA A 652 8.11 -4.69 -33.11
C ALA A 652 7.13 -4.99 -31.97
N LEU A 653 7.56 -4.81 -30.69
CA LEU A 653 6.74 -5.04 -29.52
C LEU A 653 5.80 -3.88 -29.20
N GLY A 654 6.12 -2.66 -29.65
CA GLY A 654 5.32 -1.46 -29.41
C GLY A 654 4.08 -1.33 -30.30
N LYS A 655 3.97 -2.13 -31.34
CA LYS A 655 2.78 -2.16 -32.21
C LYS A 655 1.57 -2.70 -31.45
N PRO A 656 0.37 -2.11 -31.62
CA PRO A 656 -0.84 -2.53 -30.93
C PRO A 656 -1.28 -3.95 -31.28
#